data_1166624632f5f77d421241e69728d8df
#
_entry.id   1166624632f5f77d421241e69728d8df
#
_cell.length_a   1.000
_cell.length_b   1.000
_cell.length_c   1.000
_cell.angle_alpha   90.00
_cell.angle_beta   90.00
_cell.angle_gamma   90.00
#
_symmetry.space_group_name_H-M   'P 1'
#
loop_
_entity.id
_entity.type
_entity.pdbx_description
1 polymer ?
#
loop_
_entity_poly.entity_id
_entity_poly.type
_entity_poly.pdbx_seq_one_letter_code
_entity_poly.pdbx_strand_id
1 'polypeptide(L)'
;MKFQISDLKSQITNAKNSPTVFRLGVFVVLAAVIVLMFPRYNNAFRYHFEQGKPWGYTTLTADFDFPIYKTDEQLDREQTQLLSTFTPCYRYIRGVQRQVLVVSLQDKEWLQAENFSRIAVMQGRVSKTYPITEVYTEMTAHKQFGYDCAKNLVLDTVLTQSMRDKLLATLSPTQGLVQKGEKIVGKGEIVTDRTYQVLQSLRRAYDEESLGNKQRTLSILGESMLVLLFLCLFVVYLYVFRVGYLRSTSTVLIFALQMFIVIGLACLALRFNLSVYLIPFAWVPILARVFFDSRTALFLHFTTILITSIVVPTPVEFFFIQIVVGMVAISSLGDMTRRAQLVQTAAWILLAQVIAYTAISFAQTGAISSIDPWMYLYFVICALLTVGCYGLIYAFEKLFRFISSITLVELTDINSELLHTLAERAPGTFQHSMQVSNLAAEAAKAIGANALLVRTGALYHDIGKITDPLYYVENQTGVENPLLAMDPRDAAQVIIAHVTEGEKIARRNHLPEVVINFITTHHGTSLVRYFYNTYCNAHPKEKVDESLFRYPGAKPTTKEGAILMMADAIEARSRSLEDFSEESIAKAVNLMIDAQIADGQFAETPLSFKDVEDIRRVFTARLIAMNHHRISYPTLNK
;
A
#
# COMPACT_ATOMS: atom_id res chain seq x y z
N MET A 1 -33.83 25.68 26.05
CA MET A 1 -33.28 24.31 25.81
C MET A 1 -31.97 24.21 26.55
N LYS A 2 -31.99 23.77 27.81
CA LYS A 2 -30.76 23.63 28.64
C LYS A 2 -30.15 22.25 28.33
N PHE A 3 -29.07 22.21 27.54
CA PHE A 3 -28.26 21.02 27.43
C PHE A 3 -27.55 20.78 28.77
N GLN A 4 -27.87 19.68 29.45
CA GLN A 4 -27.19 19.29 30.67
C GLN A 4 -25.82 18.68 30.35
N ILE A 5 -24.78 19.19 30.97
CA ILE A 5 -23.38 18.70 30.84
C ILE A 5 -23.24 17.23 31.23
N SER A 6 -24.17 16.68 32.05
CA SER A 6 -24.27 15.27 32.42
C SER A 6 -24.54 14.36 31.21
N ASP A 7 -25.40 14.79 30.25
CA ASP A 7 -25.72 14.00 29.06
C ASP A 7 -24.54 13.94 28.09
N LEU A 8 -23.74 14.99 28.03
CA LEU A 8 -22.51 15.01 27.23
C LEU A 8 -21.44 14.05 27.78
N LYS A 9 -21.29 14.00 29.12
CA LYS A 9 -20.35 13.08 29.79
C LYS A 9 -20.77 11.60 29.61
N SER A 10 -22.05 11.29 29.70
CA SER A 10 -22.54 9.91 29.49
C SER A 10 -22.42 9.47 28.02
N GLN A 11 -22.66 10.40 27.06
CA GLN A 11 -22.42 10.14 25.64
C GLN A 11 -20.93 9.97 25.32
N ILE A 12 -20.04 10.73 25.94
CA ILE A 12 -18.58 10.59 25.76
C ILE A 12 -18.07 9.29 26.38
N THR A 13 -18.61 8.84 27.52
CA THR A 13 -18.19 7.59 28.17
C THR A 13 -18.71 6.36 27.41
N ASN A 14 -19.93 6.41 26.87
CA ASN A 14 -20.47 5.37 25.98
C ASN A 14 -19.78 5.38 24.61
N ALA A 15 -19.33 6.52 24.11
CA ALA A 15 -18.56 6.64 22.87
C ALA A 15 -17.17 5.98 22.97
N LYS A 16 -16.51 6.06 24.15
CA LYS A 16 -15.18 5.44 24.33
C LYS A 16 -15.14 3.95 24.11
N ASN A 17 -16.25 3.23 24.32
CA ASN A 17 -16.37 1.79 24.10
C ASN A 17 -17.09 1.44 22.77
N SER A 18 -17.41 2.42 21.94
CA SER A 18 -18.05 2.20 20.65
C SER A 18 -17.02 1.70 19.61
N PRO A 19 -17.30 0.60 18.88
CA PRO A 19 -16.44 0.12 17.81
C PRO A 19 -16.21 1.19 16.71
N THR A 20 -17.11 2.16 16.59
CA THR A 20 -16.95 3.29 15.66
C THR A 20 -15.83 4.25 16.08
N VAL A 21 -15.69 4.53 17.37
CA VAL A 21 -14.61 5.38 17.90
C VAL A 21 -13.25 4.74 17.68
N PHE A 22 -13.15 3.41 17.90
CA PHE A 22 -11.93 2.66 17.61
C PHE A 22 -11.53 2.80 16.14
N ARG A 23 -12.48 2.64 15.21
CA ARG A 23 -12.22 2.71 13.75
C ARG A 23 -11.78 4.10 13.30
N LEU A 24 -12.39 5.14 13.82
CA LEU A 24 -11.95 6.52 13.57
C LEU A 24 -10.58 6.78 14.20
N GLY A 25 -10.32 6.23 15.38
CA GLY A 25 -9.01 6.29 16.03
C GLY A 25 -7.87 5.70 15.19
N VAL A 26 -8.14 4.65 14.39
CA VAL A 26 -7.14 4.08 13.46
C VAL A 26 -6.63 5.13 12.47
N PHE A 27 -7.51 5.96 11.88
CA PHE A 27 -7.08 7.01 10.94
C PHE A 27 -6.32 8.14 11.64
N VAL A 28 -6.66 8.46 12.90
CA VAL A 28 -5.91 9.45 13.68
C VAL A 28 -4.50 8.93 14.01
N VAL A 29 -4.39 7.68 14.43
CA VAL A 29 -3.09 7.02 14.65
C VAL A 29 -2.29 6.95 13.37
N LEU A 30 -2.93 6.58 12.25
CA LEU A 30 -2.30 6.57 10.93
C LEU A 30 -1.74 7.96 10.57
N ALA A 31 -2.52 9.03 10.77
CA ALA A 31 -2.06 10.40 10.55
C ALA A 31 -0.81 10.73 11.35
N ALA A 32 -0.82 10.43 12.65
CA ALA A 32 0.32 10.69 13.53
C ALA A 32 1.57 9.91 13.08
N VAL A 33 1.41 8.62 12.73
CA VAL A 33 2.52 7.78 12.26
C VAL A 33 3.06 8.28 10.93
N ILE A 34 2.21 8.64 9.97
CA ILE A 34 2.63 9.19 8.67
C ILE A 34 3.45 10.47 8.86
N VAL A 35 2.96 11.42 9.67
CA VAL A 35 3.68 12.67 9.95
C VAL A 35 5.03 12.42 10.64
N LEU A 36 5.11 11.42 11.51
CA LEU A 36 6.37 11.01 12.14
C LEU A 36 7.37 10.41 11.13
N MET A 37 6.87 9.72 10.10
CA MET A 37 7.69 9.11 9.04
C MET A 37 8.16 10.10 7.99
N PHE A 38 7.53 11.26 7.89
CA PHE A 38 7.92 12.26 6.90
C PHE A 38 9.42 12.56 7.00
N PRO A 39 10.16 12.49 5.89
CA PRO A 39 11.57 12.81 5.89
C PRO A 39 11.70 14.28 6.32
N ARG A 40 12.30 14.46 7.48
CA ARG A 40 12.60 15.79 8.01
C ARG A 40 13.88 16.30 7.35
N TYR A 41 13.85 16.41 6.03
CA TYR A 41 14.79 17.31 5.40
C TYR A 41 14.49 18.68 6.00
N ASN A 42 15.51 19.40 6.35
CA ASN A 42 15.37 20.81 6.70
C ASN A 42 14.57 21.48 5.57
N ASN A 43 13.25 21.63 5.79
CA ASN A 43 12.24 21.92 4.77
C ASN A 43 12.31 23.34 4.22
N ALA A 44 13.39 24.02 4.45
CA ALA A 44 13.59 25.36 3.99
C ALA A 44 14.02 25.39 2.52
N PHE A 45 14.88 24.47 2.05
CA PHE A 45 15.37 24.47 0.68
C PHE A 45 14.73 23.34 -0.15
N ARG A 46 13.67 23.66 -0.92
CA ARG A 46 12.85 22.66 -1.66
C ARG A 46 13.27 22.45 -3.12
N TYR A 47 14.35 23.06 -3.56
CA TYR A 47 14.73 23.09 -4.96
C TYR A 47 15.74 21.97 -5.25
N HIS A 48 15.45 21.18 -6.30
CA HIS A 48 16.44 20.26 -6.88
C HIS A 48 17.14 20.96 -8.02
N PHE A 49 18.48 21.03 -7.99
CA PHE A 49 19.27 21.69 -8.99
C PHE A 49 20.54 20.92 -9.31
N GLU A 50 20.94 20.98 -10.55
CA GLU A 50 22.16 20.37 -11.06
C GLU A 50 22.94 21.39 -11.87
N GLN A 51 24.27 21.33 -11.74
CA GLN A 51 25.18 22.18 -12.48
C GLN A 51 25.04 21.92 -13.99
N GLY A 52 24.97 23.01 -14.79
CA GLY A 52 24.82 22.95 -16.25
C GLY A 52 23.38 22.71 -16.74
N LYS A 53 22.41 22.42 -15.85
CA LYS A 53 20.99 22.30 -16.22
C LYS A 53 20.23 23.62 -16.04
N PRO A 54 19.15 23.86 -16.82
CA PRO A 54 18.31 25.02 -16.64
C PRO A 54 17.51 24.95 -15.33
N TRP A 55 17.33 26.10 -14.68
CA TRP A 55 16.50 26.22 -13.48
C TRP A 55 15.03 26.05 -13.82
N GLY A 56 14.42 24.94 -13.34
CA GLY A 56 13.05 24.55 -13.66
C GLY A 56 11.95 25.25 -12.87
N TYR A 57 12.30 26.05 -11.85
CA TYR A 57 11.34 26.68 -10.96
C TYR A 57 11.14 28.17 -11.29
N THR A 58 10.26 28.85 -10.56
CA THR A 58 10.12 30.31 -10.62
C THR A 58 11.44 31.00 -10.23
N THR A 59 11.59 32.27 -10.60
CA THR A 59 12.75 33.08 -10.20
C THR A 59 12.96 32.99 -8.70
N LEU A 60 14.17 32.60 -8.29
CA LEU A 60 14.57 32.48 -6.90
C LEU A 60 15.29 33.76 -6.47
N THR A 61 14.79 34.35 -5.39
CA THR A 61 15.41 35.48 -4.69
C THR A 61 15.79 35.05 -3.26
N ALA A 62 16.79 35.68 -2.70
CA ALA A 62 17.20 35.40 -1.33
C ALA A 62 16.15 35.92 -0.32
N ASP A 63 15.67 35.05 0.56
CA ASP A 63 14.69 35.39 1.59
C ASP A 63 15.35 36.09 2.81
N PHE A 64 16.65 35.89 2.99
CA PHE A 64 17.48 36.43 4.06
C PHE A 64 18.93 36.60 3.58
N ASP A 65 19.75 37.31 4.36
CA ASP A 65 21.18 37.46 4.07
C ASP A 65 21.93 36.17 4.39
N PHE A 66 22.75 35.67 3.49
CA PHE A 66 23.55 34.48 3.73
C PHE A 66 24.94 34.54 3.09
N PRO A 67 25.97 33.94 3.72
CA PRO A 67 27.32 33.90 3.19
C PRO A 67 27.46 32.89 2.06
N ILE A 68 28.27 33.21 1.05
CA ILE A 68 28.67 32.25 0.00
C ILE A 68 29.85 31.48 0.53
N TYR A 69 29.70 30.17 0.78
CA TYR A 69 30.78 29.29 1.21
C TYR A 69 31.70 28.93 0.04
N LYS A 70 33.00 28.90 0.31
CA LYS A 70 34.00 28.42 -0.65
C LYS A 70 33.88 26.91 -0.84
N THR A 71 34.27 26.43 -2.02
CA THR A 71 34.38 24.96 -2.26
C THR A 71 35.63 24.42 -1.53
N ASP A 72 35.64 23.11 -1.27
CA ASP A 72 36.80 22.46 -0.64
C ASP A 72 38.08 22.67 -1.47
N GLU A 73 37.97 22.63 -2.81
CA GLU A 73 39.11 22.91 -3.70
C GLU A 73 39.62 24.34 -3.60
N GLN A 74 38.73 25.33 -3.40
CA GLN A 74 39.13 26.73 -3.20
C GLN A 74 39.80 26.91 -1.87
N LEU A 75 39.27 26.30 -0.82
CA LEU A 75 39.88 26.32 0.52
C LEU A 75 41.26 25.65 0.53
N ASP A 76 41.42 24.49 -0.10
CA ASP A 76 42.70 23.79 -0.20
C ASP A 76 43.73 24.60 -0.96
N ARG A 77 43.36 25.26 -2.08
CA ARG A 77 44.24 26.14 -2.84
C ARG A 77 44.72 27.33 -1.99
N GLU A 78 43.79 28.04 -1.34
CA GLU A 78 44.12 29.18 -0.49
C GLU A 78 44.93 28.74 0.72
N GLN A 79 44.66 27.58 1.33
CA GLN A 79 45.42 27.03 2.42
C GLN A 79 46.86 26.72 1.96
N THR A 80 47.04 26.10 0.82
CA THR A 80 48.35 25.78 0.24
C THR A 80 49.11 27.06 -0.07
N GLN A 81 48.47 28.07 -0.67
CA GLN A 81 49.07 29.36 -0.94
C GLN A 81 49.46 30.10 0.37
N LEU A 82 48.62 30.08 1.38
CA LEU A 82 48.88 30.67 2.65
C LEU A 82 50.05 30.00 3.37
N LEU A 83 50.08 28.67 3.35
CA LEU A 83 51.17 27.90 3.95
C LEU A 83 52.52 28.06 3.22
N SER A 84 52.49 28.38 1.91
CA SER A 84 53.71 28.69 1.17
C SER A 84 54.45 29.94 1.64
N THR A 85 53.73 30.87 2.31
CA THR A 85 54.29 32.10 2.90
C THR A 85 54.67 31.92 4.37
N PHE A 86 54.42 30.76 4.93
CA PHE A 86 54.64 30.48 6.34
C PHE A 86 56.15 30.38 6.64
N THR A 87 56.64 30.93 7.76
CA THR A 87 58.01 30.89 8.21
C THR A 87 58.11 30.19 9.56
N PRO A 88 58.78 29.05 9.67
CA PRO A 88 58.98 28.36 10.93
C PRO A 88 59.86 29.12 11.87
N CYS A 89 59.62 29.02 13.19
CA CYS A 89 60.27 29.78 14.23
C CYS A 89 61.38 29.02 14.92
N TYR A 90 62.54 29.62 14.95
CA TYR A 90 63.72 29.10 15.63
C TYR A 90 64.12 29.98 16.79
N ARG A 91 64.69 29.42 17.84
CA ARG A 91 65.21 30.10 19.03
C ARG A 91 66.70 29.89 19.14
N TYR A 92 67.43 30.96 19.54
CA TYR A 92 68.83 30.84 19.83
C TYR A 92 69.10 30.05 21.10
N ILE A 93 70.14 29.15 21.02
CA ILE A 93 70.70 28.48 22.18
C ILE A 93 71.57 29.53 22.96
N ARG A 94 71.28 29.72 24.25
CA ARG A 94 72.05 30.69 25.09
C ARG A 94 73.48 30.25 25.23
N GLY A 95 74.50 31.17 25.04
CA GLY A 95 75.91 30.93 25.22
C GLY A 95 76.68 30.57 23.96
N VAL A 96 76.06 30.41 22.78
CA VAL A 96 76.73 30.16 21.51
C VAL A 96 76.91 31.43 20.71
N GLN A 97 78.09 31.58 19.97
CA GLN A 97 78.37 32.74 19.12
C GLN A 97 77.32 32.91 18.00
N ARG A 98 76.89 34.20 17.77
CA ARG A 98 75.73 34.55 16.89
C ARG A 98 76.12 34.95 15.45
N GLN A 99 77.32 34.72 15.02
CA GLN A 99 77.79 35.21 13.71
C GLN A 99 77.21 34.41 12.50
N VAL A 100 76.94 33.13 12.68
CA VAL A 100 76.45 32.22 11.64
C VAL A 100 75.19 31.49 12.18
N LEU A 101 74.18 31.34 11.35
CA LEU A 101 72.94 30.64 11.71
C LEU A 101 73.10 29.14 11.44
N VAL A 102 73.16 28.33 12.50
CA VAL A 102 73.43 26.87 12.38
C VAL A 102 72.28 26.05 12.99
N VAL A 103 71.73 25.19 12.19
CA VAL A 103 70.66 24.25 12.55
C VAL A 103 71.17 22.80 12.52
N SER A 104 70.41 21.84 13.01
CA SER A 104 70.71 20.43 12.84
C SER A 104 70.56 20.00 11.39
N LEU A 105 71.24 18.89 11.00
CA LEU A 105 71.05 18.31 9.67
C LEU A 105 69.59 17.97 9.40
N GLN A 106 68.92 17.36 10.37
CA GLN A 106 67.54 16.98 10.34
C GLN A 106 66.61 18.19 10.11
N ASP A 107 66.85 19.31 10.82
CA ASP A 107 66.06 20.55 10.63
C ASP A 107 66.30 21.14 9.24
N LYS A 108 67.54 21.04 8.71
CA LYS A 108 67.85 21.57 7.38
C LYS A 108 67.17 20.76 6.28
N GLU A 109 67.19 19.44 6.39
CA GLU A 109 66.50 18.54 5.48
C GLU A 109 64.97 18.77 5.51
N TRP A 110 64.42 18.91 6.70
CA TRP A 110 63.01 19.25 6.85
C TRP A 110 62.64 20.58 6.20
N LEU A 111 63.41 21.64 6.45
CA LEU A 111 63.20 22.94 5.82
C LEU A 111 63.25 22.91 4.29
N GLN A 112 64.07 22.05 3.72
CA GLN A 112 64.18 21.83 2.28
C GLN A 112 63.02 20.98 1.72
N ALA A 113 62.65 19.92 2.43
CA ALA A 113 61.55 19.05 2.03
C ALA A 113 60.18 19.77 1.99
N GLU A 114 59.96 20.65 2.95
CA GLU A 114 58.74 21.48 3.03
C GLU A 114 58.83 22.76 2.16
N ASN A 115 59.93 22.97 1.41
CA ASN A 115 60.14 24.11 0.51
C ASN A 115 60.04 25.50 1.21
N PHE A 116 60.40 25.61 2.46
CA PHE A 116 60.43 26.91 3.11
C PHE A 116 61.50 27.82 2.50
N SER A 117 61.13 29.05 2.19
CA SER A 117 62.06 30.07 1.69
C SER A 117 62.81 30.85 2.79
N ARG A 118 62.20 30.95 3.96
CA ARG A 118 62.70 31.76 5.08
C ARG A 118 62.41 31.08 6.43
N ILE A 119 63.19 31.47 7.44
CA ILE A 119 62.94 31.11 8.84
C ILE A 119 62.82 32.37 9.69
N ALA A 120 62.06 32.31 10.75
CA ALA A 120 61.97 33.37 11.76
C ALA A 120 62.84 33.00 12.97
N VAL A 121 63.77 33.83 13.35
CA VAL A 121 64.68 33.63 14.49
C VAL A 121 64.29 34.55 15.63
N MET A 122 63.94 33.96 16.75
CA MET A 122 63.57 34.70 17.99
C MET A 122 64.77 35.09 18.81
N GLN A 123 64.96 36.37 19.05
CA GLN A 123 65.98 36.94 19.94
C GLN A 123 65.29 37.69 21.10
N GLY A 124 64.98 36.97 22.16
CA GLY A 124 64.20 37.53 23.25
C GLY A 124 62.76 37.85 22.83
N ARG A 125 62.39 39.14 22.78
CA ARG A 125 61.04 39.61 22.32
C ARG A 125 61.02 40.05 20.86
N VAL A 126 62.11 39.97 20.13
CA VAL A 126 62.22 40.44 18.77
C VAL A 126 62.38 39.20 17.84
N SER A 127 61.58 39.18 16.77
CA SER A 127 61.69 38.21 15.71
C SER A 127 62.38 38.86 14.49
N LYS A 128 63.34 38.15 13.90
CA LYS A 128 63.98 38.57 12.65
C LYS A 128 63.98 37.41 11.63
N THR A 129 63.55 37.69 10.40
CA THR A 129 63.45 36.69 9.35
C THR A 129 64.71 36.61 8.52
N TYR A 130 65.17 35.40 8.25
CA TYR A 130 66.33 35.11 7.44
C TYR A 130 65.97 34.15 6.27
N PRO A 131 66.60 34.30 5.09
CA PRO A 131 66.43 33.36 4.01
C PRO A 131 67.10 32.03 4.37
N ILE A 132 66.57 30.93 3.86
CA ILE A 132 67.08 29.57 4.15
C ILE A 132 68.51 29.36 3.62
N THR A 133 68.92 30.19 2.63
CA THR A 133 70.28 30.23 2.08
C THR A 133 71.34 30.68 3.08
N GLU A 134 70.95 31.45 4.10
CA GLU A 134 71.85 31.95 5.19
C GLU A 134 71.82 31.00 6.39
N VAL A 135 71.16 29.88 6.32
CA VAL A 135 71.06 28.87 7.37
C VAL A 135 71.91 27.66 7.01
N TYR A 136 72.87 27.33 7.83
CA TYR A 136 73.85 26.29 7.58
C TYR A 136 73.62 25.09 8.51
N THR A 137 74.18 23.92 8.16
CA THR A 137 74.43 22.83 9.10
C THR A 137 75.85 22.97 9.63
N GLU A 138 76.26 22.30 10.73
CA GLU A 138 77.59 22.36 11.27
C GLU A 138 78.62 22.05 10.18
N MET A 139 78.41 21.01 9.35
CA MET A 139 79.29 20.63 8.26
C MET A 139 79.36 21.66 7.14
N THR A 140 78.24 22.23 6.71
CA THR A 140 78.23 23.25 5.65
C THR A 140 78.81 24.59 6.14
N ALA A 141 78.62 24.95 7.41
CA ALA A 141 79.20 26.12 8.03
C ALA A 141 80.71 25.99 8.13
N HIS A 142 81.23 24.84 8.57
CA HIS A 142 82.71 24.55 8.58
C HIS A 142 83.28 24.66 7.17
N LYS A 143 82.68 24.08 6.16
CA LYS A 143 83.12 24.19 4.79
C LYS A 143 83.13 25.63 4.24
N GLN A 144 82.20 26.43 4.64
CA GLN A 144 82.01 27.83 4.16
C GLN A 144 82.93 28.83 4.83
N PHE A 145 83.13 28.66 6.17
CA PHE A 145 83.78 29.66 7.00
C PHE A 145 85.13 29.23 7.52
N GLY A 146 85.52 27.97 7.40
CA GLY A 146 86.85 27.44 7.78
C GLY A 146 87.04 27.25 9.30
N TYR A 147 86.03 27.33 10.12
CA TYR A 147 86.06 27.07 11.56
C TYR A 147 84.75 26.34 12.01
N ASP A 148 84.84 25.65 13.15
CA ASP A 148 83.76 24.88 13.71
C ASP A 148 82.67 25.81 14.29
N CYS A 149 81.45 25.71 13.71
CA CYS A 149 80.25 26.42 14.13
C CYS A 149 79.31 25.41 14.77
N ALA A 150 79.17 25.45 16.10
CA ALA A 150 78.20 24.58 16.78
C ALA A 150 76.78 25.03 16.50
N LYS A 151 75.83 24.10 16.54
CA LYS A 151 74.41 24.34 16.43
C LYS A 151 73.98 25.42 17.41
N ASN A 152 73.39 26.55 16.92
CA ASN A 152 72.91 27.70 17.73
C ASN A 152 71.45 28.00 17.57
N LEU A 153 70.74 27.28 16.74
CA LEU A 153 69.33 27.39 16.55
C LEU A 153 68.59 26.09 16.84
N VAL A 154 67.51 26.18 17.58
CA VAL A 154 66.60 25.07 17.86
C VAL A 154 65.20 25.44 17.38
N LEU A 155 64.54 24.56 16.65
CA LEU A 155 63.16 24.75 16.24
C LEU A 155 62.24 24.86 17.46
N ASP A 156 61.53 25.94 17.56
CA ASP A 156 60.48 26.13 18.56
C ASP A 156 59.18 25.53 18.00
N THR A 157 58.99 24.22 18.23
CA THR A 157 57.83 23.48 17.70
C THR A 157 56.50 24.05 18.20
N VAL A 158 56.42 24.45 19.46
CA VAL A 158 55.19 24.97 20.07
C VAL A 158 54.82 26.32 19.44
N LEU A 159 55.81 27.23 19.32
CA LEU A 159 55.57 28.53 18.67
C LEU A 159 55.27 28.41 17.19
N THR A 160 56.00 27.54 16.49
CA THR A 160 55.79 27.25 15.08
C THR A 160 54.38 26.73 14.82
N GLN A 161 53.92 25.73 15.63
CA GLN A 161 52.57 25.22 15.52
C GLN A 161 51.53 26.27 15.84
N SER A 162 51.68 27.03 16.93
CA SER A 162 50.76 28.11 17.29
C SER A 162 50.65 29.18 16.20
N MET A 163 51.78 29.53 15.55
CA MET A 163 51.78 30.51 14.45
C MET A 163 51.14 29.95 13.19
N ARG A 164 51.35 28.66 12.90
CA ARG A 164 50.69 27.96 11.80
C ARG A 164 49.16 27.95 12.00
N ASP A 165 48.72 27.57 13.21
CA ASP A 165 47.29 27.50 13.52
C ASP A 165 46.65 28.87 13.48
N LYS A 166 47.33 29.93 13.96
CA LYS A 166 46.88 31.30 13.83
C LYS A 166 46.81 31.79 12.39
N LEU A 167 47.76 31.39 11.55
CA LEU A 167 47.76 31.71 10.14
C LEU A 167 46.57 31.02 9.41
N LEU A 168 46.37 29.76 9.70
CA LEU A 168 45.21 29.01 9.17
C LEU A 168 43.86 29.55 9.66
N ALA A 169 43.81 30.05 10.91
CA ALA A 169 42.62 30.68 11.45
C ALA A 169 42.25 32.02 10.77
N THR A 170 43.13 32.63 9.99
CA THR A 170 42.81 33.82 9.18
C THR A 170 42.09 33.48 7.89
N LEU A 171 42.05 32.18 7.49
CA LEU A 171 41.37 31.73 6.30
C LEU A 171 39.86 31.84 6.50
N SER A 172 39.21 32.68 5.68
CA SER A 172 37.74 32.76 5.72
C SER A 172 37.10 31.62 4.95
N PRO A 173 36.20 30.85 5.54
CA PRO A 173 35.45 29.81 4.83
C PRO A 173 34.44 30.38 3.81
N THR A 174 34.23 31.71 3.81
CA THR A 174 33.28 32.39 2.94
C THR A 174 33.97 33.39 2.01
N GLN A 175 33.37 33.61 0.83
CA GLN A 175 33.94 34.53 -0.18
C GLN A 175 33.03 35.69 -0.55
N GLY A 176 31.84 35.79 0.02
CA GLY A 176 30.88 36.84 -0.27
C GLY A 176 29.60 36.71 0.56
N LEU A 177 28.70 37.66 0.37
CA LEU A 177 27.38 37.71 1.01
C LEU A 177 26.33 37.96 -0.06
N VAL A 178 25.23 37.19 -0.04
CA VAL A 178 24.01 37.46 -0.82
C VAL A 178 23.04 38.17 0.09
N GLN A 179 22.50 39.32 -0.34
CA GLN A 179 21.56 40.10 0.44
C GLN A 179 20.12 39.65 0.22
N LYS A 180 19.28 39.87 1.23
CA LYS A 180 17.83 39.62 1.11
C LYS A 180 17.24 40.39 -0.08
N GLY A 181 16.43 39.70 -0.90
CA GLY A 181 15.82 40.24 -2.10
C GLY A 181 16.70 40.18 -3.35
N GLU A 182 17.98 39.80 -3.24
CA GLU A 182 18.86 39.59 -4.39
C GLU A 182 18.40 38.39 -5.22
N LYS A 183 18.37 38.57 -6.57
CA LYS A 183 18.05 37.50 -7.50
C LYS A 183 19.21 36.50 -7.57
N ILE A 184 18.94 35.22 -7.29
CA ILE A 184 19.92 34.14 -7.36
C ILE A 184 19.91 33.47 -8.74
N VAL A 185 18.72 33.09 -9.24
CA VAL A 185 18.53 32.43 -10.55
C VAL A 185 17.12 32.68 -11.07
N GLY A 186 16.99 32.92 -12.37
CA GLY A 186 15.71 33.11 -13.05
C GLY A 186 15.19 31.81 -13.65
N LYS A 187 13.87 31.74 -13.91
CA LYS A 187 13.25 30.60 -14.58
C LYS A 187 13.90 30.39 -15.97
N GLY A 188 14.40 29.16 -16.22
CA GLY A 188 15.06 28.78 -17.47
C GLY A 188 16.53 29.20 -17.58
N GLU A 189 17.08 29.94 -16.60
CA GLU A 189 18.52 30.25 -16.59
C GLU A 189 19.34 28.99 -16.29
N ILE A 190 20.49 28.86 -17.00
CA ILE A 190 21.40 27.73 -16.75
C ILE A 190 22.10 27.92 -15.40
N VAL A 191 22.12 26.88 -14.57
CA VAL A 191 22.85 26.88 -13.31
C VAL A 191 24.35 26.81 -13.58
N THR A 192 25.01 27.98 -13.60
CA THR A 192 26.47 28.09 -13.74
C THR A 192 27.17 27.64 -12.48
N ASP A 193 28.50 27.45 -12.52
CA ASP A 193 29.31 27.06 -11.35
C ASP A 193 29.11 28.04 -10.18
N ARG A 194 29.08 29.32 -10.47
CA ARG A 194 28.82 30.37 -9.46
C ARG A 194 27.41 30.26 -8.88
N THR A 195 26.41 30.10 -9.75
CA THR A 195 25.03 29.95 -9.32
C THR A 195 24.83 28.67 -8.51
N TYR A 196 25.49 27.58 -8.89
CA TYR A 196 25.48 26.32 -8.18
C TYR A 196 26.06 26.48 -6.77
N GLN A 197 27.22 27.15 -6.64
CA GLN A 197 27.85 27.43 -5.37
C GLN A 197 26.98 28.34 -4.45
N VAL A 198 26.31 29.35 -5.03
CA VAL A 198 25.35 30.19 -4.29
C VAL A 198 24.16 29.37 -3.82
N LEU A 199 23.61 28.50 -4.66
CA LEU A 199 22.50 27.61 -4.32
C LEU A 199 22.88 26.60 -3.22
N GLN A 200 24.09 26.03 -3.29
CA GLN A 200 24.60 25.18 -2.22
C GLN A 200 24.78 25.93 -0.92
N SER A 201 25.31 27.15 -0.99
CA SER A 201 25.47 28.04 0.18
C SER A 201 24.12 28.42 0.79
N LEU A 202 23.15 28.72 -0.05
CA LEU A 202 21.78 28.96 0.37
C LEU A 202 21.19 27.74 1.06
N ARG A 203 21.35 26.55 0.46
CA ARG A 203 20.89 25.28 1.08
C ARG A 203 21.50 25.10 2.47
N ARG A 204 22.81 25.31 2.60
CA ARG A 204 23.51 25.20 3.89
C ARG A 204 23.02 26.26 4.89
N ALA A 205 22.81 27.49 4.46
CA ALA A 205 22.28 28.56 5.30
C ALA A 205 20.86 28.25 5.78
N TYR A 206 20.00 27.70 4.91
CA TYR A 206 18.70 27.19 5.31
C TYR A 206 18.81 26.08 6.33
N ASP A 207 19.77 25.16 6.17
CA ASP A 207 20.01 24.07 7.10
C ASP A 207 20.47 24.60 8.48
N GLU A 208 21.25 25.66 8.51
CA GLU A 208 21.74 26.32 9.74
C GLU A 208 20.65 27.22 10.40
N GLU A 209 19.85 27.93 9.61
CA GLU A 209 18.81 28.86 10.10
C GLU A 209 17.50 28.14 10.49
N SER A 210 17.19 26.97 9.88
CA SER A 210 16.00 26.16 10.19
C SER A 210 16.02 25.57 11.62
N LEU A 211 17.08 25.81 12.39
CA LEU A 211 17.20 25.45 13.78
C LEU A 211 16.29 26.27 14.74
N GLY A 212 15.51 27.20 14.22
CA GLY A 212 14.45 27.87 14.98
C GLY A 212 13.33 26.90 15.32
N ASN A 213 13.29 26.37 16.56
CA ASN A 213 12.27 25.45 17.07
C ASN A 213 10.82 25.84 16.67
N LYS A 214 10.54 27.12 16.56
CA LYS A 214 9.20 27.66 16.26
C LYS A 214 8.77 27.41 14.80
N GLN A 215 9.64 27.63 13.82
CA GLN A 215 9.32 27.41 12.41
C GLN A 215 9.13 25.92 12.10
N ARG A 216 9.98 25.07 12.69
CA ARG A 216 9.85 23.62 12.60
C ARG A 216 8.51 23.12 13.17
N THR A 217 8.09 23.66 14.33
CA THR A 217 6.80 23.31 14.94
C THR A 217 5.62 23.71 14.05
N LEU A 218 5.67 24.89 13.42
CA LEU A 218 4.64 25.36 12.49
C LEU A 218 4.58 24.52 11.21
N SER A 219 5.73 24.09 10.66
CA SER A 219 5.76 23.20 9.50
C SER A 219 5.10 21.84 9.83
N ILE A 220 5.49 21.22 10.94
CA ILE A 220 4.88 19.95 11.41
C ILE A 220 3.37 20.12 11.64
N LEU A 221 2.95 21.25 12.20
CA LEU A 221 1.53 21.54 12.39
C LEU A 221 0.80 21.62 11.05
N GLY A 222 1.35 22.34 10.07
CA GLY A 222 0.79 22.46 8.73
C GLY A 222 0.70 21.12 8.01
N GLU A 223 1.76 20.30 8.05
CA GLU A 223 1.77 18.94 7.50
C GLU A 223 0.72 18.06 8.17
N SER A 224 0.62 18.13 9.51
CA SER A 224 -0.38 17.38 10.27
C SER A 224 -1.81 17.78 9.91
N MET A 225 -2.06 19.07 9.74
CA MET A 225 -3.37 19.58 9.33
C MET A 225 -3.75 19.08 7.93
N LEU A 226 -2.82 19.07 6.96
CA LEU A 226 -3.07 18.57 5.61
C LEU A 226 -3.33 17.06 5.60
N VAL A 227 -2.52 16.27 6.30
CA VAL A 227 -2.72 14.81 6.43
C VAL A 227 -4.08 14.50 7.05
N LEU A 228 -4.42 15.18 8.16
CA LEU A 228 -5.72 15.01 8.80
C LEU A 228 -6.88 15.43 7.89
N LEU A 229 -6.73 16.53 7.14
CA LEU A 229 -7.74 16.99 6.19
C LEU A 229 -8.01 15.92 5.11
N PHE A 230 -6.95 15.36 4.48
CA PHE A 230 -7.13 14.38 3.42
C PHE A 230 -7.70 13.05 3.95
N LEU A 231 -7.27 12.60 5.12
CA LEU A 231 -7.87 11.42 5.76
C LEU A 231 -9.32 11.67 6.18
N CYS A 232 -9.64 12.87 6.68
CA CYS A 232 -11.02 13.26 7.01
C CYS A 232 -11.92 13.23 5.76
N LEU A 233 -11.46 13.76 4.62
CA LEU A 233 -12.20 13.70 3.35
C LEU A 233 -12.46 12.24 2.92
N PHE A 234 -11.50 11.35 3.09
CA PHE A 234 -11.70 9.92 2.82
C PHE A 234 -12.71 9.28 3.78
N VAL A 235 -12.64 9.59 5.07
CA VAL A 235 -13.61 9.10 6.07
C VAL A 235 -15.02 9.63 5.78
N VAL A 236 -15.15 10.91 5.39
CA VAL A 236 -16.43 11.50 4.98
C VAL A 236 -16.98 10.79 3.74
N TYR A 237 -16.14 10.49 2.75
CA TYR A 237 -16.53 9.67 1.59
C TYR A 237 -17.08 8.31 2.04
N LEU A 238 -16.39 7.59 2.93
CA LEU A 238 -16.84 6.31 3.44
C LEU A 238 -18.16 6.43 4.21
N TYR A 239 -18.31 7.47 5.01
CA TYR A 239 -19.51 7.71 5.81
C TYR A 239 -20.74 7.98 4.92
N VAL A 240 -20.58 8.81 3.88
CA VAL A 240 -21.68 9.21 3.00
C VAL A 240 -22.04 8.11 2.00
N PHE A 241 -21.04 7.48 1.39
CA PHE A 241 -21.28 6.59 0.24
C PHE A 241 -21.06 5.10 0.55
N ARG A 242 -20.30 4.77 1.58
CA ARG A 242 -19.85 3.40 1.89
C ARG A 242 -19.84 3.08 3.39
N VAL A 243 -20.91 3.44 4.06
CA VAL A 243 -21.04 3.25 5.52
C VAL A 243 -20.79 1.80 5.96
N GLY A 244 -21.12 0.81 5.13
CA GLY A 244 -20.83 -0.61 5.38
C GLY A 244 -19.34 -0.89 5.56
N TYR A 245 -18.47 -0.27 4.74
CA TYR A 245 -17.02 -0.40 4.87
C TYR A 245 -16.50 0.23 6.16
N LEU A 246 -17.04 1.38 6.54
CA LEU A 246 -16.70 2.04 7.79
C LEU A 246 -17.13 1.23 9.03
N ARG A 247 -18.21 0.43 8.91
CA ARG A 247 -18.68 -0.46 10.00
C ARG A 247 -17.83 -1.72 10.17
N SER A 248 -17.03 -2.10 9.19
CA SER A 248 -16.12 -3.25 9.24
C SER A 248 -14.74 -2.85 9.71
N THR A 249 -14.28 -3.37 10.85
CA THR A 249 -12.94 -3.09 11.39
C THR A 249 -11.84 -3.61 10.46
N SER A 250 -12.01 -4.81 9.89
CA SER A 250 -11.05 -5.38 8.93
C SER A 250 -10.89 -4.50 7.70
N THR A 251 -11.98 -3.96 7.16
CA THR A 251 -11.95 -3.04 6.00
C THR A 251 -11.18 -1.75 6.32
N VAL A 252 -11.44 -1.14 7.48
CA VAL A 252 -10.74 0.08 7.92
C VAL A 252 -9.23 -0.19 8.08
N LEU A 253 -8.87 -1.33 8.68
CA LEU A 253 -7.47 -1.72 8.85
C LEU A 253 -6.77 -1.99 7.51
N ILE A 254 -7.46 -2.60 6.53
CA ILE A 254 -6.92 -2.78 5.17
C ILE A 254 -6.61 -1.44 4.52
N PHE A 255 -7.54 -0.48 4.55
CA PHE A 255 -7.31 0.85 3.98
C PHE A 255 -6.14 1.56 4.66
N ALA A 256 -6.10 1.54 5.98
CA ALA A 256 -5.01 2.14 6.76
C ALA A 256 -3.65 1.47 6.45
N LEU A 257 -3.61 0.14 6.37
CA LEU A 257 -2.39 -0.61 6.10
C LEU A 257 -1.87 -0.38 4.68
N GLN A 258 -2.75 -0.30 3.67
CA GLN A 258 -2.35 0.01 2.29
C GLN A 258 -1.71 1.40 2.20
N MET A 259 -2.34 2.41 2.79
CA MET A 259 -1.79 3.77 2.86
C MET A 259 -0.45 3.78 3.60
N PHE A 260 -0.37 3.12 4.75
CA PHE A 260 0.84 3.06 5.57
C PHE A 260 2.01 2.44 4.81
N ILE A 261 1.80 1.30 4.14
CA ILE A 261 2.87 0.61 3.39
C ILE A 261 3.41 1.51 2.29
N VAL A 262 2.54 2.05 1.44
CA VAL A 262 2.98 2.78 0.25
C VAL A 262 3.58 4.14 0.61
N ILE A 263 2.96 4.89 1.52
CA ILE A 263 3.50 6.17 2.02
C ILE A 263 4.82 5.92 2.77
N GLY A 264 4.88 4.87 3.59
CA GLY A 264 6.08 4.48 4.31
C GLY A 264 7.25 4.15 3.39
N LEU A 265 7.00 3.36 2.33
CA LEU A 265 8.01 3.07 1.30
C LEU A 265 8.47 4.34 0.59
N ALA A 266 7.55 5.27 0.28
CA ALA A 266 7.90 6.56 -0.33
C ALA A 266 8.77 7.41 0.60
N CYS A 267 8.42 7.52 1.88
CA CYS A 267 9.24 8.22 2.88
C CYS A 267 10.63 7.58 3.03
N LEU A 268 10.70 6.26 3.02
CA LEU A 268 11.95 5.52 3.09
C LEU A 268 12.82 5.76 1.84
N ALA A 269 12.24 5.71 0.65
CA ALA A 269 12.94 6.00 -0.60
C ALA A 269 13.52 7.42 -0.58
N LEU A 270 12.73 8.41 -0.18
CA LEU A 270 13.18 9.79 -0.06
C LEU A 270 14.32 9.94 0.97
N ARG A 271 14.25 9.21 2.10
CA ARG A 271 15.30 9.24 3.12
C ARG A 271 16.64 8.71 2.63
N PHE A 272 16.63 7.76 1.69
CA PHE A 272 17.83 7.21 1.07
C PHE A 272 18.19 7.88 -0.27
N ASN A 273 17.60 9.03 -0.58
CA ASN A 273 17.79 9.74 -1.85
C ASN A 273 17.46 8.88 -3.09
N LEU A 274 16.55 7.93 -2.95
CA LEU A 274 16.03 7.15 -4.06
C LEU A 274 14.82 7.83 -4.69
N SER A 275 14.61 7.60 -5.98
CA SER A 275 13.45 8.15 -6.67
C SER A 275 12.14 7.57 -6.12
N VAL A 276 11.17 8.44 -5.82
CA VAL A 276 9.82 8.05 -5.39
C VAL A 276 9.08 7.25 -6.47
N TYR A 277 9.46 7.41 -7.73
CA TYR A 277 8.89 6.69 -8.87
C TYR A 277 9.26 5.20 -8.94
N LEU A 278 10.19 4.74 -8.09
CA LEU A 278 10.43 3.30 -7.86
C LEU A 278 9.29 2.62 -7.09
N ILE A 279 8.52 3.40 -6.33
CA ILE A 279 7.46 2.85 -5.47
C ILE A 279 6.20 2.58 -6.30
N PRO A 280 5.67 1.35 -6.27
CA PRO A 280 4.49 0.98 -7.04
C PRO A 280 3.19 1.48 -6.39
N PHE A 281 2.88 2.76 -6.54
CA PHE A 281 1.64 3.36 -6.02
C PHE A 281 0.38 2.68 -6.56
N ALA A 282 0.47 2.02 -7.72
CA ALA A 282 -0.59 1.21 -8.29
C ALA A 282 -1.06 0.06 -7.38
N TRP A 283 -0.26 -0.38 -6.39
CA TRP A 283 -0.69 -1.38 -5.43
C TRP A 283 -1.96 -0.96 -4.68
N VAL A 284 -2.08 0.33 -4.33
CA VAL A 284 -3.26 0.83 -3.60
C VAL A 284 -4.55 0.63 -4.41
N PRO A 285 -4.69 1.16 -5.64
CA PRO A 285 -5.93 0.99 -6.39
C PRO A 285 -6.14 -0.44 -6.87
N ILE A 286 -5.09 -1.24 -7.14
CA ILE A 286 -5.20 -2.65 -7.52
C ILE A 286 -5.77 -3.45 -6.35
N LEU A 287 -5.16 -3.39 -5.16
CA LEU A 287 -5.64 -4.10 -3.98
C LEU A 287 -7.07 -3.67 -3.60
N ALA A 288 -7.31 -2.36 -3.61
CA ALA A 288 -8.64 -1.85 -3.31
C ALA A 288 -9.69 -2.31 -4.34
N ARG A 289 -9.35 -2.42 -5.64
CA ARG A 289 -10.27 -2.89 -6.69
C ARG A 289 -10.55 -4.39 -6.59
N VAL A 290 -9.59 -5.17 -6.15
CA VAL A 290 -9.75 -6.63 -5.99
C VAL A 290 -10.73 -6.97 -4.86
N PHE A 291 -10.71 -6.23 -3.77
CA PHE A 291 -11.56 -6.51 -2.60
C PHE A 291 -12.80 -5.62 -2.48
N PHE A 292 -12.82 -4.49 -3.15
CA PHE A 292 -13.86 -3.47 -3.03
C PHE A 292 -14.29 -2.96 -4.42
N ASP A 293 -14.90 -1.80 -4.45
CA ASP A 293 -15.39 -1.18 -5.69
C ASP A 293 -14.41 -0.15 -6.28
N SER A 294 -14.55 0.12 -7.58
CA SER A 294 -13.68 1.04 -8.34
C SER A 294 -13.68 2.46 -7.77
N ARG A 295 -14.82 2.94 -7.23
CA ARG A 295 -14.91 4.29 -6.67
C ARG A 295 -14.10 4.39 -5.39
N THR A 296 -14.22 3.40 -4.52
CA THR A 296 -13.44 3.33 -3.28
C THR A 296 -11.94 3.20 -3.58
N ALA A 297 -11.57 2.40 -4.58
CA ALA A 297 -10.19 2.26 -5.03
C ALA A 297 -9.61 3.61 -5.51
N LEU A 298 -10.40 4.38 -6.28
CA LEU A 298 -9.98 5.70 -6.75
C LEU A 298 -9.80 6.70 -5.60
N PHE A 299 -10.77 6.79 -4.68
CA PHE A 299 -10.69 7.71 -3.54
C PHE A 299 -9.54 7.37 -2.59
N LEU A 300 -9.30 6.08 -2.33
CA LEU A 300 -8.17 5.63 -1.51
C LEU A 300 -6.84 6.00 -2.16
N HIS A 301 -6.68 5.72 -3.46
CA HIS A 301 -5.49 6.08 -4.21
C HIS A 301 -5.27 7.59 -4.24
N PHE A 302 -6.31 8.36 -4.54
CA PHE A 302 -6.27 9.82 -4.56
C PHE A 302 -5.81 10.40 -3.22
N THR A 303 -6.37 9.90 -2.12
CA THR A 303 -5.95 10.30 -0.77
C THR A 303 -4.49 9.96 -0.51
N THR A 304 -4.04 8.78 -0.92
CA THR A 304 -2.65 8.32 -0.73
C THR A 304 -1.67 9.21 -1.48
N ILE A 305 -1.94 9.54 -2.75
CA ILE A 305 -1.05 10.39 -3.55
C ILE A 305 -1.04 11.85 -3.06
N LEU A 306 -2.20 12.38 -2.60
CA LEU A 306 -2.25 13.71 -2.00
C LEU A 306 -1.38 13.81 -0.74
N ILE A 307 -1.47 12.83 0.15
CA ILE A 307 -0.64 12.79 1.36
C ILE A 307 0.85 12.70 0.99
N THR A 308 1.19 11.83 0.02
CA THR A 308 2.58 11.67 -0.41
C THR A 308 3.12 12.93 -1.09
N SER A 309 2.28 13.65 -1.85
CA SER A 309 2.67 14.91 -2.52
C SER A 309 3.15 16.00 -1.56
N ILE A 310 2.82 15.90 -0.26
CA ILE A 310 3.30 16.86 0.77
C ILE A 310 4.83 16.82 0.87
N VAL A 311 5.45 15.64 0.69
CA VAL A 311 6.88 15.42 0.96
C VAL A 311 7.72 15.21 -0.30
N VAL A 312 7.10 14.99 -1.45
CA VAL A 312 7.82 14.76 -2.71
C VAL A 312 8.40 16.07 -3.26
N PRO A 313 9.64 16.08 -3.79
CA PRO A 313 10.28 17.30 -4.33
C PRO A 313 9.52 17.96 -5.48
N THR A 314 8.90 17.17 -6.37
CA THR A 314 8.12 17.64 -7.52
C THR A 314 6.64 17.26 -7.37
N PRO A 315 5.89 17.89 -6.45
CA PRO A 315 4.55 17.42 -6.08
C PRO A 315 3.54 17.45 -7.22
N VAL A 316 3.61 18.45 -8.11
CA VAL A 316 2.67 18.61 -9.23
C VAL A 316 2.89 17.53 -10.29
N GLU A 317 4.13 17.29 -10.69
CA GLU A 317 4.50 16.23 -11.64
C GLU A 317 4.12 14.86 -11.10
N PHE A 318 4.52 14.56 -9.86
CA PHE A 318 4.17 13.33 -9.17
C PHE A 318 2.66 13.09 -9.13
N PHE A 319 1.89 14.11 -8.75
CA PHE A 319 0.45 14.03 -8.66
C PHE A 319 -0.20 13.69 -10.01
N PHE A 320 0.17 14.38 -11.09
CA PHE A 320 -0.39 14.10 -12.42
C PHE A 320 -0.05 12.70 -12.93
N ILE A 321 1.21 12.27 -12.78
CA ILE A 321 1.61 10.91 -13.19
C ILE A 321 0.84 9.86 -12.39
N GLN A 322 0.74 10.01 -11.06
CA GLN A 322 0.09 9.01 -10.22
C GLN A 322 -1.43 8.97 -10.37
N ILE A 323 -2.10 10.07 -10.68
CA ILE A 323 -3.52 10.06 -11.06
C ILE A 323 -3.73 9.17 -12.29
N VAL A 324 -2.94 9.37 -13.34
CA VAL A 324 -3.04 8.58 -14.58
C VAL A 324 -2.79 7.10 -14.28
N VAL A 325 -1.77 6.78 -13.48
CA VAL A 325 -1.47 5.42 -13.01
C VAL A 325 -2.68 4.78 -12.32
N GLY A 326 -3.31 5.48 -11.39
CA GLY A 326 -4.47 4.98 -10.66
C GLY A 326 -5.68 4.73 -11.56
N MET A 327 -5.96 5.67 -12.48
CA MET A 327 -7.05 5.52 -13.45
C MET A 327 -6.83 4.32 -14.37
N VAL A 328 -5.62 4.16 -14.90
CA VAL A 328 -5.26 3.02 -15.77
C VAL A 328 -5.33 1.71 -14.99
N ALA A 329 -4.80 1.67 -13.76
CA ALA A 329 -4.86 0.48 -12.91
C ALA A 329 -6.30 0.00 -12.67
N ILE A 330 -7.20 0.93 -12.32
CA ILE A 330 -8.61 0.61 -12.05
C ILE A 330 -9.35 0.17 -13.33
N SER A 331 -9.11 0.88 -14.44
CA SER A 331 -9.83 0.64 -15.69
C SER A 331 -9.38 -0.65 -16.41
N SER A 332 -8.09 -0.99 -16.31
CA SER A 332 -7.53 -2.17 -16.98
C SER A 332 -7.79 -3.47 -16.22
N LEU A 333 -8.00 -3.41 -14.90
CA LEU A 333 -8.12 -4.61 -14.09
C LEU A 333 -9.50 -5.28 -14.22
N GLY A 334 -10.59 -4.52 -14.44
CA GLY A 334 -11.96 -5.04 -14.48
C GLY A 334 -12.28 -5.91 -13.25
N ASP A 335 -12.95 -7.04 -13.47
CA ASP A 335 -13.07 -8.10 -12.48
C ASP A 335 -11.89 -9.06 -12.65
N MET A 336 -10.96 -9.03 -11.72
CA MET A 336 -9.74 -9.84 -11.79
C MET A 336 -10.05 -11.33 -11.59
N THR A 337 -10.15 -12.04 -12.70
CA THR A 337 -10.40 -13.49 -12.70
C THR A 337 -9.20 -14.32 -13.17
N ARG A 338 -8.19 -13.68 -13.77
CA ARG A 338 -6.99 -14.34 -14.30
C ARG A 338 -5.73 -13.62 -13.86
N ARG A 339 -4.72 -14.38 -13.45
CA ARG A 339 -3.41 -13.84 -13.04
C ARG A 339 -2.74 -12.99 -14.13
N ALA A 340 -2.91 -13.36 -15.40
CA ALA A 340 -2.36 -12.64 -16.55
C ALA A 340 -2.86 -11.18 -16.67
N GLN A 341 -4.05 -10.85 -16.14
CA GLN A 341 -4.59 -9.50 -16.16
C GLN A 341 -3.69 -8.52 -15.39
N LEU A 342 -3.02 -8.97 -14.32
CA LEU A 342 -2.10 -8.12 -13.55
C LEU A 342 -0.86 -7.73 -14.37
N VAL A 343 -0.33 -8.66 -15.17
CA VAL A 343 0.81 -8.38 -16.08
C VAL A 343 0.39 -7.39 -17.16
N GLN A 344 -0.80 -7.56 -17.74
CA GLN A 344 -1.35 -6.61 -18.72
C GLN A 344 -1.55 -5.23 -18.10
N THR A 345 -2.11 -5.17 -16.89
CA THR A 345 -2.28 -3.92 -16.14
C THR A 345 -0.94 -3.23 -15.89
N ALA A 346 0.10 -3.97 -15.47
CA ALA A 346 1.43 -3.41 -15.27
C ALA A 346 2.03 -2.84 -16.56
N ALA A 347 1.81 -3.51 -17.71
CA ALA A 347 2.24 -3.01 -19.01
C ALA A 347 1.51 -1.71 -19.41
N TRP A 348 0.19 -1.63 -19.19
CA TRP A 348 -0.58 -0.40 -19.42
C TRP A 348 -0.14 0.75 -18.49
N ILE A 349 0.16 0.45 -17.23
CA ILE A 349 0.69 1.42 -16.27
C ILE A 349 2.03 1.96 -16.75
N LEU A 350 2.95 1.09 -17.18
CA LEU A 350 4.26 1.49 -17.71
C LEU A 350 4.09 2.44 -18.91
N LEU A 351 3.26 2.07 -19.88
CA LEU A 351 2.98 2.90 -21.04
C LEU A 351 2.43 4.28 -20.64
N ALA A 352 1.47 4.30 -19.70
CA ALA A 352 0.86 5.51 -19.20
C ALA A 352 1.86 6.42 -18.46
N GLN A 353 2.76 5.85 -17.65
CA GLN A 353 3.83 6.60 -16.98
C GLN A 353 4.79 7.23 -17.97
N VAL A 354 5.23 6.48 -18.99
CA VAL A 354 6.11 6.97 -20.05
C VAL A 354 5.46 8.15 -20.79
N ILE A 355 4.21 8.00 -21.22
CA ILE A 355 3.48 9.06 -21.94
C ILE A 355 3.28 10.28 -21.05
N ALA A 356 2.81 10.09 -19.81
CA ALA A 356 2.53 11.20 -18.89
C ALA A 356 3.80 12.00 -18.55
N TYR A 357 4.89 11.31 -18.20
CA TYR A 357 6.17 11.96 -17.91
C TYR A 357 6.71 12.73 -19.12
N THR A 358 6.73 12.10 -20.30
CA THR A 358 7.21 12.74 -21.53
C THR A 358 6.37 13.99 -21.88
N ALA A 359 5.04 13.87 -21.76
CA ALA A 359 4.13 14.98 -22.02
C ALA A 359 4.33 16.14 -21.04
N ILE A 360 4.49 15.85 -19.75
CA ILE A 360 4.76 16.86 -18.71
C ILE A 360 6.11 17.53 -18.96
N SER A 361 7.17 16.77 -19.28
CA SER A 361 8.49 17.31 -19.59
C SER A 361 8.45 18.25 -20.79
N PHE A 362 7.74 17.88 -21.87
CA PHE A 362 7.56 18.75 -23.02
C PHE A 362 6.74 20.01 -22.72
N ALA A 363 5.67 19.86 -21.94
CA ALA A 363 4.83 21.00 -21.56
C ALA A 363 5.57 22.02 -20.68
N GLN A 364 6.51 21.56 -19.86
CA GLN A 364 7.27 22.43 -18.95
C GLN A 364 8.45 23.11 -19.64
N THR A 365 9.17 22.42 -20.52
CA THR A 365 10.47 22.87 -21.02
C THR A 365 10.49 23.09 -22.52
N GLY A 366 9.65 22.42 -23.30
CA GLY A 366 9.66 22.45 -24.76
C GLY A 366 10.91 21.83 -25.41
N ALA A 367 11.76 21.13 -24.64
CA ALA A 367 13.03 20.60 -25.12
C ALA A 367 13.16 19.08 -24.79
N ILE A 368 13.67 18.32 -25.77
CA ILE A 368 13.95 16.87 -25.59
C ILE A 368 15.08 16.65 -24.58
N SER A 369 16.03 17.60 -24.51
CA SER A 369 17.18 17.52 -23.58
C SER A 369 16.81 17.57 -22.09
N SER A 370 15.58 17.94 -21.75
CA SER A 370 15.10 17.99 -20.37
C SER A 370 14.60 16.64 -19.84
N ILE A 371 14.51 15.63 -20.71
CA ILE A 371 14.07 14.29 -20.34
C ILE A 371 15.22 13.59 -19.62
N ASP A 372 14.97 13.14 -18.39
CA ASP A 372 15.88 12.26 -17.67
C ASP A 372 15.65 10.80 -18.08
N PRO A 373 16.61 10.14 -18.76
CA PRO A 373 16.46 8.73 -19.16
C PRO A 373 16.29 7.75 -17.99
N TRP A 374 16.82 8.08 -16.80
CA TRP A 374 16.70 7.24 -15.60
C TRP A 374 15.25 7.10 -15.13
N MET A 375 14.39 8.08 -15.42
CA MET A 375 12.98 8.02 -15.11
C MET A 375 12.29 6.83 -15.78
N TYR A 376 12.64 6.54 -17.04
CA TYR A 376 12.08 5.38 -17.74
C TYR A 376 12.52 4.06 -17.12
N LEU A 377 13.76 3.97 -16.64
CA LEU A 377 14.23 2.79 -15.90
C LEU A 377 13.45 2.63 -14.58
N TYR A 378 13.20 3.72 -13.86
CA TYR A 378 12.38 3.67 -12.64
C TYR A 378 10.96 3.19 -12.93
N PHE A 379 10.36 3.60 -14.04
CA PHE A 379 9.03 3.12 -14.44
C PHE A 379 9.02 1.62 -14.79
N VAL A 380 10.06 1.12 -15.45
CA VAL A 380 10.20 -0.32 -15.72
C VAL A 380 10.29 -1.11 -14.41
N ILE A 381 11.13 -0.67 -13.48
CA ILE A 381 11.25 -1.31 -12.16
C ILE A 381 9.92 -1.25 -11.40
N CYS A 382 9.23 -0.10 -11.40
CA CYS A 382 7.92 0.09 -10.80
C CYS A 382 6.88 -0.87 -11.39
N ALA A 383 6.86 -1.06 -12.72
CA ALA A 383 5.96 -1.99 -13.38
C ALA A 383 6.24 -3.45 -12.99
N LEU A 384 7.52 -3.86 -12.90
CA LEU A 384 7.90 -5.18 -12.40
C LEU A 384 7.46 -5.40 -10.95
N LEU A 385 7.66 -4.39 -10.09
CA LEU A 385 7.18 -4.44 -8.70
C LEU A 385 5.64 -4.47 -8.61
N THR A 386 4.95 -3.85 -9.58
CA THR A 386 3.48 -3.89 -9.64
C THR A 386 2.97 -5.31 -9.85
N VAL A 387 3.65 -6.14 -10.64
CA VAL A 387 3.30 -7.57 -10.79
C VAL A 387 3.42 -8.31 -9.45
N GLY A 388 4.35 -7.91 -8.58
CA GLY A 388 4.48 -8.43 -7.21
C GLY A 388 3.26 -8.22 -6.31
N CYS A 389 2.29 -7.37 -6.73
CA CYS A 389 1.02 -7.16 -6.03
C CYS A 389 0.22 -8.45 -5.82
N TYR A 390 0.43 -9.48 -6.66
CA TYR A 390 -0.19 -10.79 -6.51
C TYR A 390 0.11 -11.42 -5.14
N GLY A 391 1.36 -11.35 -4.68
CA GLY A 391 1.73 -11.83 -3.35
C GLY A 391 1.04 -11.05 -2.22
N LEU A 392 0.84 -9.74 -2.43
CA LEU A 392 0.11 -8.91 -1.46
C LEU A 392 -1.38 -9.27 -1.42
N ILE A 393 -2.03 -9.56 -2.56
CA ILE A 393 -3.42 -10.01 -2.60
C ILE A 393 -3.57 -11.24 -1.71
N TYR A 394 -2.74 -12.27 -1.92
CA TYR A 394 -2.76 -13.48 -1.11
C TYR A 394 -2.52 -13.21 0.38
N ALA A 395 -1.55 -12.35 0.71
CA ALA A 395 -1.26 -11.99 2.10
C ALA A 395 -2.45 -11.28 2.77
N PHE A 396 -3.13 -10.39 2.04
CA PHE A 396 -4.31 -9.66 2.54
C PHE A 396 -5.51 -10.58 2.70
N GLU A 397 -5.75 -11.52 1.78
CA GLU A 397 -6.80 -12.54 1.91
C GLU A 397 -6.61 -13.33 3.21
N LYS A 398 -5.40 -13.84 3.44
CA LYS A 398 -5.11 -14.66 4.61
C LYS A 398 -5.15 -13.87 5.92
N LEU A 399 -4.63 -12.63 5.93
CA LEU A 399 -4.57 -11.80 7.13
C LEU A 399 -5.95 -11.29 7.57
N PHE A 400 -6.77 -10.85 6.60
CA PHE A 400 -8.05 -10.20 6.88
C PHE A 400 -9.26 -11.10 6.63
N ARG A 401 -9.05 -12.33 6.17
CA ARG A 401 -10.10 -13.31 5.82
C ARG A 401 -11.08 -12.79 4.76
N PHE A 402 -10.60 -11.94 3.86
CA PHE A 402 -11.33 -11.55 2.66
C PHE A 402 -11.15 -12.60 1.59
N ILE A 403 -12.04 -12.61 0.61
CA ILE A 403 -11.95 -13.50 -0.55
C ILE A 403 -11.90 -12.67 -1.83
N SER A 404 -10.91 -12.93 -2.69
CA SER A 404 -10.83 -12.30 -4.00
C SER A 404 -11.62 -13.09 -5.05
N SER A 405 -11.92 -12.44 -6.17
CA SER A 405 -12.52 -13.12 -7.31
C SER A 405 -11.63 -14.23 -7.86
N ILE A 406 -10.29 -14.14 -7.70
CA ILE A 406 -9.37 -15.20 -8.13
C ILE A 406 -9.58 -16.45 -7.31
N THR A 407 -9.60 -16.36 -5.99
CA THR A 407 -9.84 -17.49 -5.09
C THR A 407 -11.22 -18.09 -5.33
N LEU A 408 -12.25 -17.25 -5.60
CA LEU A 408 -13.56 -17.76 -5.98
C LEU A 408 -13.52 -18.57 -7.29
N VAL A 409 -12.79 -18.10 -8.32
CA VAL A 409 -12.62 -18.84 -9.58
C VAL A 409 -11.87 -20.15 -9.36
N GLU A 410 -10.80 -20.13 -8.56
CA GLU A 410 -10.05 -21.35 -8.20
C GLU A 410 -10.95 -22.38 -7.48
N LEU A 411 -11.83 -21.92 -6.59
CA LEU A 411 -12.81 -22.77 -5.91
C LEU A 411 -13.93 -23.29 -6.83
N THR A 412 -14.19 -22.66 -7.98
CA THR A 412 -15.16 -23.19 -8.97
C THR A 412 -14.57 -24.22 -9.90
N ASP A 413 -13.29 -24.58 -9.76
CA ASP A 413 -12.69 -25.66 -10.54
C ASP A 413 -13.25 -27.02 -10.07
N ILE A 414 -14.02 -27.64 -10.94
CA ILE A 414 -14.63 -28.96 -10.69
C ILE A 414 -13.62 -30.09 -10.49
N ASN A 415 -12.36 -29.89 -10.91
CA ASN A 415 -11.27 -30.83 -10.70
C ASN A 415 -10.59 -30.64 -9.33
N SER A 416 -11.04 -29.68 -8.51
CA SER A 416 -10.55 -29.54 -7.14
C SER A 416 -10.85 -30.80 -6.34
N GLU A 417 -9.95 -31.19 -5.44
CA GLU A 417 -10.02 -32.45 -4.67
C GLU A 417 -11.38 -32.68 -4.02
N LEU A 418 -11.96 -31.65 -3.42
CA LEU A 418 -13.22 -31.77 -2.69
C LEU A 418 -14.43 -31.91 -3.64
N LEU A 419 -14.48 -31.14 -4.75
CA LEU A 419 -15.56 -31.26 -5.74
C LEU A 419 -15.45 -32.55 -6.53
N HIS A 420 -14.24 -33.00 -6.80
CA HIS A 420 -14.00 -34.33 -7.40
C HIS A 420 -14.50 -35.46 -6.48
N THR A 421 -14.19 -35.39 -5.18
CA THR A 421 -14.71 -36.33 -4.18
C THR A 421 -16.24 -36.32 -4.11
N LEU A 422 -16.87 -35.14 -4.20
CA LEU A 422 -18.33 -35.02 -4.28
C LEU A 422 -18.88 -35.68 -5.54
N ALA A 423 -18.24 -35.46 -6.68
CA ALA A 423 -18.64 -36.04 -7.97
C ALA A 423 -18.54 -37.59 -7.99
N GLU A 424 -17.51 -38.14 -7.33
CA GLU A 424 -17.32 -39.61 -7.27
C GLU A 424 -18.25 -40.27 -6.27
N ARG A 425 -18.39 -39.71 -5.03
CA ARG A 425 -19.15 -40.34 -3.95
C ARG A 425 -20.64 -40.06 -3.98
N ALA A 426 -21.03 -38.87 -4.41
CA ALA A 426 -22.40 -38.39 -4.45
C ALA A 426 -22.72 -37.72 -5.81
N PRO A 427 -22.70 -38.45 -6.93
CA PRO A 427 -22.83 -37.87 -8.27
C PRO A 427 -24.15 -37.14 -8.50
N GLY A 428 -25.25 -37.61 -7.90
CA GLY A 428 -26.54 -36.91 -7.96
C GLY A 428 -26.52 -35.57 -7.27
N THR A 429 -25.90 -35.50 -6.10
CA THR A 429 -25.69 -34.23 -5.34
C THR A 429 -24.79 -33.27 -6.14
N PHE A 430 -23.70 -33.78 -6.73
CA PHE A 430 -22.82 -32.95 -7.59
C PHE A 430 -23.58 -32.33 -8.75
N GLN A 431 -24.40 -33.13 -9.48
CA GLN A 431 -25.23 -32.60 -10.57
C GLN A 431 -26.25 -31.56 -10.08
N HIS A 432 -26.91 -31.83 -8.96
CA HIS A 432 -27.81 -30.88 -8.30
C HIS A 432 -27.09 -29.56 -8.01
N SER A 433 -25.95 -29.63 -7.32
CA SER A 433 -25.15 -28.43 -6.97
C SER A 433 -24.72 -27.63 -8.22
N MET A 434 -24.37 -28.31 -9.32
CA MET A 434 -24.07 -27.66 -10.61
C MET A 434 -25.28 -26.93 -11.18
N GLN A 435 -26.47 -27.53 -11.15
CA GLN A 435 -27.70 -26.90 -11.64
C GLN A 435 -28.10 -25.71 -10.77
N VAL A 436 -28.10 -25.87 -9.46
CA VAL A 436 -28.35 -24.79 -8.48
C VAL A 436 -27.36 -23.65 -8.69
N SER A 437 -26.05 -23.94 -8.89
CA SER A 437 -25.03 -22.93 -9.09
C SER A 437 -25.27 -22.07 -10.34
N ASN A 438 -25.71 -22.68 -11.43
CA ASN A 438 -26.05 -21.98 -12.66
C ASN A 438 -27.29 -21.11 -12.49
N LEU A 439 -28.35 -21.69 -11.88
CA LEU A 439 -29.61 -21.01 -11.63
C LEU A 439 -29.41 -19.79 -10.72
N ALA A 440 -28.73 -19.98 -9.59
CA ALA A 440 -28.46 -18.94 -8.62
C ALA A 440 -27.55 -17.82 -9.16
N ALA A 441 -26.52 -18.16 -9.96
CA ALA A 441 -25.64 -17.16 -10.56
C ALA A 441 -26.36 -16.22 -11.54
N GLU A 442 -27.31 -16.73 -12.32
CA GLU A 442 -28.11 -15.90 -13.23
C GLU A 442 -29.05 -14.94 -12.46
N ALA A 443 -29.69 -15.42 -11.39
CA ALA A 443 -30.51 -14.57 -10.53
C ALA A 443 -29.66 -13.49 -9.84
N ALA A 444 -28.48 -13.84 -9.37
CA ALA A 444 -27.55 -12.88 -8.76
C ALA A 444 -27.16 -11.77 -9.74
N LYS A 445 -26.87 -12.08 -11.00
CA LYS A 445 -26.58 -11.09 -12.05
C LYS A 445 -27.76 -10.13 -12.25
N ALA A 446 -28.99 -10.65 -12.28
CA ALA A 446 -30.17 -9.83 -12.54
C ALA A 446 -30.42 -8.75 -11.48
N ILE A 447 -30.08 -9.04 -10.22
CA ILE A 447 -30.27 -8.10 -9.11
C ILE A 447 -28.96 -7.38 -8.69
N GLY A 448 -27.88 -7.55 -9.46
CA GLY A 448 -26.60 -6.93 -9.17
C GLY A 448 -25.87 -7.46 -7.93
N ALA A 449 -26.17 -8.72 -7.52
CA ALA A 449 -25.45 -9.44 -6.49
C ALA A 449 -24.19 -10.14 -7.06
N ASN A 450 -23.32 -10.67 -6.19
CA ASN A 450 -22.08 -11.32 -6.62
C ASN A 450 -22.34 -12.74 -7.18
N ALA A 451 -22.50 -12.83 -8.50
CA ALA A 451 -22.80 -14.08 -9.19
C ALA A 451 -21.71 -15.16 -9.04
N LEU A 452 -20.44 -14.76 -8.96
CA LEU A 452 -19.33 -15.70 -8.79
C LEU A 452 -19.34 -16.28 -7.37
N LEU A 453 -19.60 -15.46 -6.36
CA LEU A 453 -19.72 -15.89 -4.97
C LEU A 453 -20.87 -16.86 -4.77
N VAL A 454 -22.05 -16.56 -5.34
CA VAL A 454 -23.22 -17.45 -5.27
C VAL A 454 -22.94 -18.76 -5.97
N ARG A 455 -22.33 -18.71 -7.16
CA ARG A 455 -21.90 -19.91 -7.92
C ARG A 455 -21.00 -20.80 -7.07
N THR A 456 -19.97 -20.20 -6.46
CA THR A 456 -19.04 -20.93 -5.60
C THR A 456 -19.76 -21.51 -4.40
N GLY A 457 -20.57 -20.73 -3.68
CA GLY A 457 -21.34 -21.19 -2.53
C GLY A 457 -22.26 -22.36 -2.89
N ALA A 458 -22.92 -22.28 -4.04
CA ALA A 458 -23.82 -23.34 -4.52
C ALA A 458 -23.10 -24.66 -4.87
N LEU A 459 -21.85 -24.60 -5.34
CA LEU A 459 -21.08 -25.83 -5.59
C LEU A 459 -20.75 -26.61 -4.32
N TYR A 460 -20.64 -25.93 -3.18
CA TYR A 460 -20.21 -26.53 -1.91
C TYR A 460 -21.34 -26.68 -0.90
N HIS A 461 -22.55 -26.12 -1.12
CA HIS A 461 -23.58 -26.05 -0.08
C HIS A 461 -23.95 -27.43 0.50
N ASP A 462 -23.90 -28.45 -0.30
CA ASP A 462 -24.33 -29.82 -0.01
C ASP A 462 -23.18 -30.82 0.17
N ILE A 463 -21.94 -30.37 0.38
CA ILE A 463 -20.78 -31.29 0.53
C ILE A 463 -20.90 -32.26 1.69
N GLY A 464 -21.74 -31.98 2.68
CA GLY A 464 -21.99 -32.88 3.80
C GLY A 464 -22.64 -34.22 3.40
N LYS A 465 -23.33 -34.25 2.26
CA LYS A 465 -23.96 -35.47 1.71
C LYS A 465 -22.94 -36.52 1.24
N ILE A 466 -21.64 -36.16 1.15
CA ILE A 466 -20.53 -37.10 0.87
C ILE A 466 -20.45 -38.20 1.93
N THR A 467 -20.83 -37.93 3.18
CA THR A 467 -20.69 -38.87 4.30
C THR A 467 -21.55 -40.11 4.08
N ASP A 468 -22.83 -39.92 3.76
CA ASP A 468 -23.78 -41.00 3.53
C ASP A 468 -24.72 -40.68 2.35
N PRO A 469 -24.24 -40.81 1.11
CA PRO A 469 -24.97 -40.35 -0.08
C PRO A 469 -26.31 -41.04 -0.31
N LEU A 470 -26.46 -42.29 0.11
CA LEU A 470 -27.67 -43.12 -0.10
C LEU A 470 -28.91 -42.65 0.68
N TYR A 471 -28.73 -41.78 1.65
CA TYR A 471 -29.88 -41.17 2.33
C TYR A 471 -30.58 -40.07 1.52
N TYR A 472 -29.93 -39.59 0.45
CA TYR A 472 -30.44 -38.49 -0.38
C TYR A 472 -30.94 -39.01 -1.71
N VAL A 473 -32.21 -38.68 -2.03
CA VAL A 473 -32.97 -39.21 -3.16
C VAL A 473 -32.24 -39.05 -4.50
N GLU A 474 -31.52 -37.95 -4.68
CA GLU A 474 -30.77 -37.68 -5.91
C GLU A 474 -29.62 -38.66 -6.17
N ASN A 475 -29.13 -39.38 -5.16
CA ASN A 475 -28.09 -40.40 -5.31
C ASN A 475 -28.62 -41.83 -5.33
N GLN A 476 -29.94 -42.03 -5.16
CA GLN A 476 -30.54 -43.35 -5.14
C GLN A 476 -30.84 -43.86 -6.57
N THR A 477 -30.09 -44.80 -7.06
CA THR A 477 -30.30 -45.47 -8.34
C THR A 477 -30.64 -46.94 -8.07
N GLY A 478 -31.94 -47.26 -8.10
CA GLY A 478 -32.44 -48.65 -7.99
C GLY A 478 -32.31 -49.29 -6.62
N VAL A 479 -32.10 -48.52 -5.55
CA VAL A 479 -32.02 -48.95 -4.17
C VAL A 479 -33.20 -48.36 -3.40
N GLU A 480 -33.83 -49.16 -2.49
CA GLU A 480 -34.85 -48.63 -1.60
C GLU A 480 -34.26 -47.58 -0.68
N ASN A 481 -35.04 -46.52 -0.45
CA ASN A 481 -34.60 -45.40 0.44
C ASN A 481 -34.50 -45.91 1.90
N PRO A 482 -33.27 -45.92 2.48
CA PRO A 482 -33.08 -46.43 3.83
C PRO A 482 -33.87 -45.63 4.90
N LEU A 483 -34.19 -44.35 4.61
CA LEU A 483 -34.94 -43.48 5.53
C LEU A 483 -36.41 -43.91 5.71
N LEU A 484 -36.97 -44.64 4.76
CA LEU A 484 -38.36 -45.12 4.83
C LEU A 484 -38.54 -46.22 5.91
N ALA A 485 -37.47 -46.90 6.29
CA ALA A 485 -37.48 -47.92 7.34
C ALA A 485 -37.21 -47.34 8.74
N MET A 486 -36.86 -46.02 8.83
CA MET A 486 -36.53 -45.33 10.08
C MET A 486 -37.75 -44.63 10.72
N ASP A 487 -37.70 -44.37 12.03
CA ASP A 487 -38.64 -43.41 12.63
C ASP A 487 -38.51 -42.02 11.93
N PRO A 488 -39.63 -41.39 11.58
CA PRO A 488 -39.55 -40.09 10.86
C PRO A 488 -38.75 -38.98 11.59
N ARG A 489 -38.65 -39.02 12.94
CA ARG A 489 -37.82 -38.10 13.72
C ARG A 489 -36.33 -38.36 13.46
N ASP A 490 -35.93 -39.63 13.52
CA ASP A 490 -34.55 -40.02 13.27
C ASP A 490 -34.15 -39.76 11.84
N ALA A 491 -35.04 -40.05 10.86
CA ALA A 491 -34.83 -39.76 9.47
C ALA A 491 -34.66 -38.25 9.23
N ALA A 492 -35.45 -37.39 9.88
CA ALA A 492 -35.29 -35.95 9.79
C ALA A 492 -33.92 -35.49 10.32
N GLN A 493 -33.44 -36.06 11.45
CA GLN A 493 -32.13 -35.73 12.01
C GLN A 493 -30.99 -36.15 11.08
N VAL A 494 -31.09 -37.28 10.42
CA VAL A 494 -30.12 -37.73 9.41
C VAL A 494 -30.05 -36.74 8.25
N ILE A 495 -31.21 -36.25 7.75
CA ILE A 495 -31.23 -35.24 6.69
C ILE A 495 -30.62 -33.93 7.19
N ILE A 496 -31.00 -33.46 8.38
CA ILE A 496 -30.47 -32.20 8.96
C ILE A 496 -28.95 -32.25 9.16
N ALA A 497 -28.41 -33.43 9.49
CA ALA A 497 -26.99 -33.60 9.78
C ALA A 497 -26.04 -33.20 8.62
N HIS A 498 -26.49 -33.20 7.34
CA HIS A 498 -25.61 -32.82 6.23
C HIS A 498 -25.08 -31.40 6.35
N VAL A 499 -25.83 -30.48 6.99
CA VAL A 499 -25.37 -29.09 7.19
C VAL A 499 -24.19 -29.06 8.15
N THR A 500 -24.28 -29.75 9.27
CA THR A 500 -23.21 -29.81 10.28
C THR A 500 -22.00 -30.61 9.81
N GLU A 501 -22.22 -31.72 9.11
CA GLU A 501 -21.13 -32.50 8.49
C GLU A 501 -20.47 -31.74 7.36
N GLY A 502 -21.25 -31.01 6.54
CA GLY A 502 -20.73 -30.11 5.52
C GLY A 502 -19.83 -29.03 6.08
N GLU A 503 -20.23 -28.39 7.20
CA GLU A 503 -19.39 -27.43 7.90
C GLU A 503 -18.07 -28.07 8.38
N LYS A 504 -18.10 -29.26 8.97
CA LYS A 504 -16.89 -29.98 9.42
C LYS A 504 -15.96 -30.28 8.26
N ILE A 505 -16.50 -30.78 7.14
CA ILE A 505 -15.72 -31.08 5.93
C ILE A 505 -15.10 -29.80 5.38
N ALA A 506 -15.86 -28.70 5.27
CA ALA A 506 -15.40 -27.41 4.76
C ALA A 506 -14.26 -26.85 5.60
N ARG A 507 -14.38 -26.91 6.94
CA ARG A 507 -13.33 -26.42 7.85
C ARG A 507 -12.05 -27.26 7.77
N ARG A 508 -12.17 -28.59 7.64
CA ARG A 508 -11.01 -29.49 7.45
C ARG A 508 -10.27 -29.20 6.15
N ASN A 509 -11.00 -28.84 5.09
CA ASN A 509 -10.44 -28.49 3.78
C ASN A 509 -10.13 -26.98 3.64
N HIS A 510 -10.13 -26.25 4.76
CA HIS A 510 -9.76 -24.82 4.80
C HIS A 510 -10.56 -23.93 3.85
N LEU A 511 -11.82 -24.26 3.57
CA LEU A 511 -12.69 -23.40 2.78
C LEU A 511 -12.88 -22.02 3.48
N PRO A 512 -12.98 -20.94 2.71
CA PRO A 512 -13.22 -19.61 3.28
C PRO A 512 -14.55 -19.54 4.04
N GLU A 513 -14.58 -18.78 5.15
CA GLU A 513 -15.79 -18.60 5.97
C GLU A 513 -17.02 -18.14 5.17
N VAL A 514 -16.81 -17.33 4.13
CA VAL A 514 -17.89 -16.87 3.26
C VAL A 514 -18.55 -18.05 2.51
N VAL A 515 -17.76 -19.07 2.12
CA VAL A 515 -18.29 -20.28 1.48
C VAL A 515 -18.94 -21.20 2.54
N ILE A 516 -18.32 -21.34 3.71
CA ILE A 516 -18.90 -22.09 4.85
C ILE A 516 -20.27 -21.53 5.24
N ASN A 517 -20.43 -20.22 5.20
CA ASN A 517 -21.71 -19.57 5.50
C ASN A 517 -22.85 -20.03 4.57
N PHE A 518 -22.57 -20.32 3.29
CA PHE A 518 -23.58 -20.90 2.40
C PHE A 518 -23.98 -22.30 2.86
N ILE A 519 -23.04 -23.13 3.30
CA ILE A 519 -23.30 -24.49 3.80
C ILE A 519 -24.20 -24.43 5.04
N THR A 520 -23.93 -23.50 5.96
CA THR A 520 -24.66 -23.42 7.22
C THR A 520 -26.02 -22.72 7.13
N THR A 521 -26.25 -21.91 6.09
CA THR A 521 -27.44 -21.03 5.99
C THR A 521 -28.42 -21.39 4.86
N HIS A 522 -28.05 -22.31 3.93
CA HIS A 522 -28.88 -22.57 2.74
C HIS A 522 -30.28 -23.16 3.06
N HIS A 523 -30.46 -23.79 4.19
CA HIS A 523 -31.76 -24.20 4.70
C HIS A 523 -32.30 -23.30 5.82
N GLY A 524 -31.48 -22.36 6.36
CA GLY A 524 -31.85 -21.49 7.46
C GLY A 524 -32.42 -22.26 8.63
N THR A 525 -33.64 -21.91 9.04
CA THR A 525 -34.41 -22.57 10.09
C THR A 525 -35.66 -23.28 9.55
N SER A 526 -35.63 -23.66 8.26
CA SER A 526 -36.79 -24.30 7.60
C SER A 526 -37.10 -25.68 8.19
N LEU A 527 -38.34 -26.11 7.97
CA LEU A 527 -38.89 -27.37 8.45
C LEU A 527 -38.65 -28.49 7.42
N VAL A 528 -38.19 -29.65 7.83
CA VAL A 528 -38.11 -30.88 7.00
C VAL A 528 -39.51 -31.45 6.87
N ARG A 529 -40.35 -30.80 6.02
CA ARG A 529 -41.79 -30.98 5.95
C ARG A 529 -42.23 -32.41 5.68
N TYR A 530 -41.50 -33.16 4.86
CA TYR A 530 -41.89 -34.54 4.52
C TYR A 530 -41.95 -35.40 5.79
N PHE A 531 -40.90 -35.46 6.55
CA PHE A 531 -40.84 -36.28 7.80
C PHE A 531 -41.72 -35.70 8.90
N TYR A 532 -41.81 -34.37 9.02
CA TYR A 532 -42.74 -33.73 9.94
C TYR A 532 -44.18 -34.14 9.69
N ASN A 533 -44.65 -34.02 8.43
CA ASN A 533 -46.01 -34.38 8.03
C ASN A 533 -46.28 -35.88 8.21
N THR A 534 -45.27 -36.72 7.85
CA THR A 534 -45.36 -38.18 8.04
C THR A 534 -45.54 -38.52 9.51
N TYR A 535 -44.76 -37.90 10.41
CA TYR A 535 -44.86 -38.08 11.83
C TYR A 535 -46.21 -37.62 12.39
N CYS A 536 -46.65 -36.42 12.04
CA CYS A 536 -47.93 -35.89 12.48
C CYS A 536 -49.13 -36.76 12.02
N ASN A 537 -49.08 -37.26 10.79
CA ASN A 537 -50.12 -38.16 10.26
C ASN A 537 -50.15 -39.52 10.98
N ALA A 538 -49.01 -40.01 11.43
CA ALA A 538 -48.89 -41.24 12.21
C ALA A 538 -49.35 -41.04 13.70
N HIS A 539 -49.23 -39.80 14.22
CA HIS A 539 -49.49 -39.47 15.62
C HIS A 539 -50.50 -38.31 15.75
N PRO A 540 -51.76 -38.42 15.25
CA PRO A 540 -52.69 -37.30 15.12
C PRO A 540 -53.17 -36.69 16.48
N LYS A 541 -52.90 -37.37 17.58
CA LYS A 541 -53.28 -36.91 18.93
C LYS A 541 -52.12 -36.32 19.73
N GLU A 542 -50.91 -36.38 19.22
CA GLU A 542 -49.70 -35.91 19.89
C GLU A 542 -49.41 -34.47 19.48
N LYS A 543 -49.04 -33.65 20.47
CA LYS A 543 -48.51 -32.29 20.15
C LYS A 543 -47.04 -32.45 19.80
N VAL A 544 -46.78 -32.38 18.49
CA VAL A 544 -45.43 -32.58 17.94
C VAL A 544 -44.55 -31.33 18.17
N ASP A 545 -43.38 -31.53 18.68
CA ASP A 545 -42.37 -30.46 18.78
C ASP A 545 -41.71 -30.25 17.42
N GLU A 546 -42.04 -29.15 16.77
CA GLU A 546 -41.48 -28.75 15.44
C GLU A 546 -39.95 -28.59 15.51
N SER A 547 -39.37 -28.24 16.66
CA SER A 547 -37.92 -28.02 16.78
C SER A 547 -37.09 -29.25 16.42
N LEU A 548 -37.65 -30.45 16.57
CA LEU A 548 -37.01 -31.72 16.20
C LEU A 548 -36.89 -31.91 14.67
N PHE A 549 -37.67 -31.17 13.91
CA PHE A 549 -37.74 -31.28 12.44
C PHE A 549 -37.23 -30.01 11.74
N ARG A 550 -36.71 -29.03 12.48
CA ARG A 550 -36.17 -27.80 11.93
C ARG A 550 -34.65 -27.83 11.82
N TYR A 551 -34.13 -27.21 10.73
CA TYR A 551 -32.69 -26.98 10.60
C TYR A 551 -32.20 -26.02 11.70
N PRO A 552 -31.03 -26.30 12.32
CA PRO A 552 -30.48 -25.48 13.41
C PRO A 552 -29.73 -24.24 12.91
N GLY A 553 -29.54 -24.11 11.57
CA GLY A 553 -28.69 -23.08 11.00
C GLY A 553 -29.23 -21.67 11.13
N ALA A 554 -28.39 -20.68 10.96
CA ALA A 554 -28.79 -19.30 10.88
C ALA A 554 -29.52 -19.00 9.58
N LYS A 555 -30.41 -18.00 9.62
CA LYS A 555 -31.04 -17.48 8.39
C LYS A 555 -30.00 -16.75 7.54
N PRO A 556 -30.17 -16.72 6.18
CA PRO A 556 -29.26 -15.97 5.32
C PRO A 556 -29.34 -14.47 5.62
N THR A 557 -28.17 -13.83 5.72
CA THR A 557 -28.02 -12.39 6.00
C THR A 557 -27.59 -11.60 4.78
N THR A 558 -27.28 -12.29 3.67
CA THR A 558 -26.82 -11.68 2.40
C THR A 558 -27.78 -12.01 1.26
N LYS A 559 -27.82 -11.15 0.22
CA LYS A 559 -28.59 -11.43 -0.99
C LYS A 559 -28.18 -12.76 -1.62
N GLU A 560 -26.89 -13.03 -1.63
CA GLU A 560 -26.28 -14.24 -2.18
C GLU A 560 -26.79 -15.50 -1.46
N GLY A 561 -26.81 -15.49 -0.14
CA GLY A 561 -27.32 -16.62 0.66
C GLY A 561 -28.81 -16.88 0.43
N ALA A 562 -29.62 -15.81 0.35
CA ALA A 562 -31.06 -15.93 0.06
C ALA A 562 -31.32 -16.47 -1.36
N ILE A 563 -30.55 -16.01 -2.35
CA ILE A 563 -30.66 -16.51 -3.73
C ILE A 563 -30.35 -18.02 -3.78
N LEU A 564 -29.30 -18.46 -3.06
CA LEU A 564 -28.98 -19.88 -2.99
C LEU A 564 -30.14 -20.68 -2.37
N MET A 565 -30.68 -20.24 -1.22
CA MET A 565 -31.81 -20.92 -0.55
C MET A 565 -33.02 -21.04 -1.47
N MET A 566 -33.34 -19.99 -2.24
CA MET A 566 -34.43 -20.03 -3.21
C MET A 566 -34.13 -20.99 -4.35
N ALA A 567 -32.91 -20.93 -4.92
CA ALA A 567 -32.50 -21.72 -6.06
C ALA A 567 -32.49 -23.22 -5.75
N ASP A 568 -31.96 -23.60 -4.58
CA ASP A 568 -31.92 -24.96 -4.08
C ASP A 568 -33.34 -25.56 -3.96
N ALA A 569 -34.21 -24.87 -3.23
CA ALA A 569 -35.59 -25.32 -3.06
C ALA A 569 -36.36 -25.44 -4.37
N ILE A 570 -36.14 -24.54 -5.30
CA ILE A 570 -36.81 -24.50 -6.61
C ILE A 570 -36.27 -25.60 -7.54
N GLU A 571 -34.95 -25.82 -7.55
CA GLU A 571 -34.36 -26.92 -8.34
C GLU A 571 -34.87 -28.27 -7.86
N ALA A 572 -34.84 -28.51 -6.53
CA ALA A 572 -35.38 -29.72 -5.94
C ALA A 572 -36.88 -29.92 -6.26
N ARG A 573 -37.68 -28.85 -6.17
CA ARG A 573 -39.11 -28.91 -6.52
C ARG A 573 -39.34 -29.17 -8.00
N SER A 574 -38.51 -28.60 -8.88
CA SER A 574 -38.66 -28.76 -10.33
C SER A 574 -38.56 -30.23 -10.79
N ARG A 575 -37.75 -31.05 -10.12
CA ARG A 575 -37.59 -32.49 -10.41
C ARG A 575 -38.84 -33.31 -10.15
N SER A 576 -39.73 -32.82 -9.28
CA SER A 576 -40.98 -33.52 -8.92
C SER A 576 -42.21 -32.98 -9.70
N LEU A 577 -42.01 -32.16 -10.73
CA LEU A 577 -43.13 -31.68 -11.57
C LEU A 577 -43.46 -32.76 -12.61
N GLU A 578 -44.75 -33.03 -12.75
CA GLU A 578 -45.27 -33.94 -13.79
C GLU A 578 -45.42 -33.22 -15.14
N ASP A 579 -45.64 -31.90 -15.08
CA ASP A 579 -45.83 -31.01 -16.23
C ASP A 579 -44.82 -29.84 -16.17
N PHE A 580 -44.07 -29.67 -17.26
CA PHE A 580 -43.07 -28.59 -17.43
C PHE A 580 -43.59 -27.42 -18.25
N SER A 581 -44.93 -27.19 -18.27
CA SER A 581 -45.52 -26.00 -18.88
C SER A 581 -45.02 -24.75 -18.15
N GLU A 582 -45.02 -23.62 -18.85
CA GLU A 582 -44.62 -22.32 -18.30
C GLU A 582 -45.46 -21.97 -17.06
N GLU A 583 -46.75 -22.27 -17.07
CA GLU A 583 -47.67 -22.02 -15.98
C GLU A 583 -47.34 -22.86 -14.75
N SER A 584 -47.05 -24.17 -14.92
CA SER A 584 -46.70 -25.09 -13.85
C SER A 584 -45.37 -24.72 -13.20
N ILE A 585 -44.38 -24.35 -14.01
CA ILE A 585 -43.07 -23.88 -13.52
C ILE A 585 -43.23 -22.56 -12.75
N ALA A 586 -43.94 -21.57 -13.31
CA ALA A 586 -44.17 -20.28 -12.64
C ALA A 586 -44.92 -20.45 -11.31
N LYS A 587 -45.91 -21.32 -11.27
CA LYS A 587 -46.63 -21.67 -10.03
C LYS A 587 -45.72 -22.30 -9.00
N ALA A 588 -44.87 -23.23 -9.39
CA ALA A 588 -43.90 -23.89 -8.49
C ALA A 588 -42.90 -22.87 -7.91
N VAL A 589 -42.30 -22.01 -8.76
CA VAL A 589 -41.39 -20.93 -8.34
C VAL A 589 -42.05 -20.01 -7.33
N ASN A 590 -43.26 -19.52 -7.65
CA ASN A 590 -44.00 -18.60 -6.76
C ASN A 590 -44.31 -19.28 -5.41
N LEU A 591 -44.85 -20.51 -5.43
CA LEU A 591 -45.18 -21.25 -4.22
C LEU A 591 -43.99 -21.41 -3.28
N MET A 592 -42.81 -21.76 -3.83
CA MET A 592 -41.60 -21.99 -3.02
C MET A 592 -41.09 -20.71 -2.40
N ILE A 593 -40.99 -19.64 -3.18
CA ILE A 593 -40.50 -18.35 -2.68
C ILE A 593 -41.48 -17.76 -1.67
N ASP A 594 -42.81 -17.82 -1.91
CA ASP A 594 -43.81 -17.33 -0.97
C ASP A 594 -43.80 -18.09 0.33
N ALA A 595 -43.58 -19.43 0.29
CA ALA A 595 -43.48 -20.25 1.48
C ALA A 595 -42.24 -19.88 2.34
N GLN A 596 -41.09 -19.60 1.70
CA GLN A 596 -39.88 -19.18 2.41
C GLN A 596 -40.01 -17.77 3.00
N ILE A 597 -40.66 -16.86 2.30
CA ILE A 597 -41.00 -15.50 2.80
C ILE A 597 -41.94 -15.60 4.00
N ALA A 598 -43.01 -16.41 3.90
CA ALA A 598 -44.00 -16.59 4.96
C ALA A 598 -43.40 -17.24 6.22
N ASP A 599 -42.40 -18.15 6.05
CA ASP A 599 -41.61 -18.74 7.15
C ASP A 599 -40.57 -17.77 7.73
N GLY A 600 -40.48 -16.55 7.17
CA GLY A 600 -39.59 -15.50 7.65
C GLY A 600 -38.11 -15.80 7.44
N GLN A 601 -37.74 -16.63 6.46
CA GLN A 601 -36.34 -17.04 6.22
C GLN A 601 -35.46 -15.85 5.75
N PHE A 602 -36.05 -14.84 5.10
CA PHE A 602 -35.34 -13.68 4.56
C PHE A 602 -35.45 -12.42 5.44
N ALA A 603 -35.91 -12.55 6.68
CA ALA A 603 -36.11 -11.39 7.56
C ALA A 603 -34.84 -10.57 7.84
N GLU A 604 -33.66 -11.22 7.78
CA GLU A 604 -32.35 -10.60 8.02
C GLU A 604 -31.62 -10.23 6.71
N THR A 605 -32.24 -10.49 5.55
CA THR A 605 -31.61 -10.31 4.23
C THR A 605 -32.00 -8.96 3.63
N PRO A 606 -31.07 -8.17 3.06
CA PRO A 606 -31.35 -6.87 2.43
C PRO A 606 -31.92 -7.04 1.00
N LEU A 607 -32.98 -7.85 0.84
CA LEU A 607 -33.71 -8.02 -0.42
C LEU A 607 -34.86 -6.98 -0.52
N SER A 608 -34.97 -6.34 -1.67
CA SER A 608 -36.14 -5.54 -2.01
C SER A 608 -37.22 -6.40 -2.66
N PHE A 609 -38.47 -5.93 -2.63
CA PHE A 609 -39.55 -6.60 -3.38
C PHE A 609 -39.27 -6.71 -4.87
N LYS A 610 -38.56 -5.72 -5.44
CA LYS A 610 -38.11 -5.75 -6.83
C LYS A 610 -37.10 -6.86 -7.07
N ASP A 611 -36.13 -7.04 -6.16
CA ASP A 611 -35.13 -8.12 -6.26
C ASP A 611 -35.84 -9.49 -6.29
N VAL A 612 -36.85 -9.70 -5.44
CA VAL A 612 -37.59 -10.96 -5.38
C VAL A 612 -38.32 -11.21 -6.69
N GLU A 613 -38.96 -10.19 -7.27
CA GLU A 613 -39.68 -10.32 -8.53
C GLU A 613 -38.75 -10.60 -9.70
N ASP A 614 -37.60 -9.91 -9.76
CA ASP A 614 -36.57 -10.19 -10.76
C ASP A 614 -36.02 -11.63 -10.63
N ILE A 615 -35.80 -12.14 -9.40
CA ILE A 615 -35.40 -13.53 -9.12
C ILE A 615 -36.44 -14.51 -9.63
N ARG A 616 -37.74 -14.32 -9.34
CA ARG A 616 -38.86 -15.16 -9.82
C ARG A 616 -38.83 -15.28 -11.35
N ARG A 617 -38.75 -14.15 -12.02
CA ARG A 617 -38.71 -14.09 -13.49
C ARG A 617 -37.52 -14.87 -14.05
N VAL A 618 -36.32 -14.72 -13.48
CA VAL A 618 -35.11 -15.43 -13.94
C VAL A 618 -35.24 -16.93 -13.71
N PHE A 619 -35.69 -17.36 -12.53
CA PHE A 619 -35.84 -18.77 -12.22
C PHE A 619 -36.86 -19.43 -13.14
N THR A 620 -38.01 -18.81 -13.37
CA THR A 620 -39.01 -19.33 -14.29
C THR A 620 -38.45 -19.50 -15.70
N ALA A 621 -37.83 -18.44 -16.25
CA ALA A 621 -37.26 -18.47 -17.60
C ALA A 621 -36.17 -19.55 -17.74
N ARG A 622 -35.31 -19.72 -16.72
CA ARG A 622 -34.22 -20.70 -16.75
C ARG A 622 -34.71 -22.13 -16.63
N LEU A 623 -35.68 -22.40 -15.77
CA LEU A 623 -36.25 -23.74 -15.63
C LEU A 623 -36.98 -24.18 -16.92
N ILE A 624 -37.70 -23.26 -17.58
CA ILE A 624 -38.28 -23.55 -18.92
C ILE A 624 -37.18 -23.93 -19.90
N ALA A 625 -36.09 -23.14 -19.96
CA ALA A 625 -34.97 -23.41 -20.86
C ALA A 625 -34.24 -24.74 -20.56
N MET A 626 -34.13 -25.11 -19.26
CA MET A 626 -33.47 -26.36 -18.84
C MET A 626 -34.30 -27.62 -19.16
N ASN A 627 -35.63 -27.49 -19.16
CA ASN A 627 -36.56 -28.60 -19.34
C ASN A 627 -37.19 -28.64 -20.75
N HIS A 628 -36.63 -27.92 -21.74
CA HIS A 628 -37.09 -28.01 -23.12
C HIS A 628 -36.94 -29.48 -23.62
N HIS A 629 -38.10 -30.09 -23.96
CA HIS A 629 -38.12 -31.42 -24.51
C HIS A 629 -37.31 -31.50 -25.82
N ARG A 630 -36.33 -32.39 -25.86
CA ARG A 630 -35.70 -32.76 -27.11
C ARG A 630 -36.79 -33.40 -28.01
N ILE A 631 -36.96 -32.89 -29.22
CA ILE A 631 -37.80 -33.50 -30.25
C ILE A 631 -37.39 -34.97 -30.37
N SER A 632 -38.32 -35.88 -30.12
CA SER A 632 -38.07 -37.32 -30.32
C SER A 632 -37.72 -37.54 -31.78
N TYR A 633 -36.58 -38.12 -32.05
CA TYR A 633 -36.23 -38.52 -33.42
C TYR A 633 -37.25 -39.53 -33.93
N PRO A 634 -37.89 -39.30 -35.11
CA PRO A 634 -38.79 -40.24 -35.66
C PRO A 634 -38.06 -41.56 -35.98
N THR A 635 -38.60 -42.68 -35.49
CA THR A 635 -38.12 -44.03 -35.85
C THR A 635 -38.51 -44.35 -37.29
N LEU A 636 -37.57 -44.80 -38.10
CA LEU A 636 -37.87 -45.37 -39.43
C LEU A 636 -38.78 -46.56 -39.20
N ASN A 637 -40.04 -46.44 -39.63
CA ASN A 637 -40.90 -47.59 -39.78
C ASN A 637 -40.36 -48.43 -40.94
N LYS A 638 -39.71 -49.56 -40.60
CA LYS A 638 -39.35 -50.61 -41.60
C LYS A 638 -40.57 -51.43 -41.93
#